data_0e9a6951836e9184ac88a0cd3d527830
#
_entry.id   0e9a6951836e9184ac88a0cd3d527830
#
_cell.length_a   1.000
_cell.length_b   1.000
_cell.length_c   1.000
_cell.angle_alpha   90.00
_cell.angle_beta   90.00
_cell.angle_gamma   90.00
#
_symmetry.space_group_name_H-M   'P 1'
#
loop_
_entity.id
_entity.type
_entity.pdbx_description
1 polymer ?
#
loop_
_entity_poly.entity_id
_entity_poly.type
_entity_poly.pdbx_seq_one_letter_code
_entity_poly.pdbx_strand_id
1 'polypeptide(L)'
;MSAMIGQSPLRKEDLRLLSGRGQYADDTNVDGQAHAFMVTSVHAHADIRGIDMAAAKAAPGVLDVLTGADWLADGLGPIPHNLGFSSPPDIALQNRDGTDRFAAPHFPLPADRARHVGQPIAMVVAETFSQARFAAELVEVDYVPLDPVIDTDIAADPAAEVVWPDHGSNIAIDADVNQPAETAAILDDAAHVIRLKTQLSRVAGVPMEPRSAVGHIDDTGRYILQTTAGSIYRFKSELASLFGIEEERVRVVIRDAGGSYGPRNALYVEHPLVLWAARRLARPVKWTADRTETMLTDYQARDLVIEAALGFDADGRLLALHTQNTSNIGAFSASWIPLVKGIMIMTGLYRIPDVSARAVAVQSTTPPTYPYRSAGRPEVMYALERMMDMAAEATGLDRIEIRRRNVITPADFPYDNGFGLTHESGDYPQALEAAVDLSDWDGFPARREDAAKRGLLRGIGIANYADLSTGYPREWTEIDVRPEGDILVQIGTMATGQGHQTTFSQLVAEVLEVPFDAIDVGYGDTDKIKDGGGTHSGRSMRMGAIVLCDASNKIIERARRIASHVLEAAEADIEYAETVFTVAGTDRRVSLFDVAAAARDRTDLPEDLRGELKEEADVHFAKAVIGSGCHVCEVEIDPDTGVIDVVDWTAVDDVGRAINPMTLDGQTHGGVLQGIGQAIMENCAYDTETGQMIGATFMDYAMPRADVVPSYRTKLLEVPSPSNPLGIKPGSEGGTAVAPAAVANAIVDVLREFGVKHIELPATPERIWRAMRGK
;
A
#
# COMPACT_ATOMS: atom_id res chain seq x y z
N MET A 1 11.06 -18.92 29.42
CA MET A 1 11.39 -18.97 27.95
C MET A 1 12.20 -17.73 27.56
N SER A 2 13.04 -17.79 26.52
CA SER A 2 13.69 -16.59 26.01
C SER A 2 12.64 -15.68 25.35
N ALA A 3 12.78 -14.35 25.51
CA ALA A 3 11.90 -13.37 24.86
C ALA A 3 11.84 -13.63 23.35
N MET A 4 10.65 -13.66 22.76
CA MET A 4 10.45 -13.91 21.33
C MET A 4 10.50 -12.64 20.51
N ILE A 5 10.10 -11.50 21.09
CA ILE A 5 10.17 -10.20 20.44
C ILE A 5 11.64 -9.78 20.29
N GLY A 6 12.00 -9.28 19.11
CA GLY A 6 13.39 -8.93 18.75
C GLY A 6 14.22 -10.11 18.24
N GLN A 7 13.67 -11.33 18.22
CA GLN A 7 14.31 -12.50 17.61
C GLN A 7 13.91 -12.63 16.13
N SER A 8 14.70 -13.40 15.39
CA SER A 8 14.47 -13.68 13.97
C SER A 8 14.26 -15.18 13.73
N PRO A 9 13.14 -15.77 14.22
CA PRO A 9 12.83 -17.18 13.91
C PRO A 9 12.59 -17.34 12.41
N LEU A 10 12.80 -18.56 11.90
CA LEU A 10 12.42 -18.89 10.53
C LEU A 10 10.91 -18.71 10.36
N ARG A 11 10.51 -18.25 9.17
CA ARG A 11 9.11 -18.01 8.86
C ARG A 11 8.32 -19.32 8.84
N LYS A 12 7.24 -19.38 9.62
CA LYS A 12 6.37 -20.58 9.74
C LYS A 12 5.75 -20.94 8.40
N GLU A 13 5.35 -19.95 7.63
CA GLU A 13 4.72 -20.10 6.32
C GLU A 13 5.65 -20.62 5.23
N ASP A 14 6.96 -20.45 5.35
CA ASP A 14 7.92 -20.78 4.29
C ASP A 14 7.95 -22.26 3.95
N LEU A 15 7.92 -23.16 4.94
CA LEU A 15 7.94 -24.61 4.68
C LEU A 15 6.75 -25.04 3.82
N ARG A 16 5.57 -24.49 4.07
CA ARG A 16 4.36 -24.78 3.30
C ARG A 16 4.46 -24.22 1.90
N LEU A 17 4.85 -22.95 1.77
CA LEU A 17 4.94 -22.26 0.48
C LEU A 17 6.03 -22.84 -0.41
N LEU A 18 7.24 -23.06 0.12
CA LEU A 18 8.37 -23.59 -0.65
C LEU A 18 8.21 -25.07 -1.05
N SER A 19 7.36 -25.81 -0.34
CA SER A 19 7.05 -27.21 -0.71
C SER A 19 5.86 -27.36 -1.66
N GLY A 20 5.39 -26.28 -2.29
CA GLY A 20 4.29 -26.30 -3.26
C GLY A 20 2.90 -26.55 -2.64
N ARG A 21 2.73 -26.27 -1.34
CA ARG A 21 1.46 -26.40 -0.62
C ARG A 21 0.77 -25.05 -0.39
N GLY A 22 1.25 -23.99 -1.04
CA GLY A 22 0.55 -22.71 -1.13
C GLY A 22 -0.76 -22.88 -1.90
N GLN A 23 -1.75 -22.06 -1.57
CA GLN A 23 -3.07 -22.07 -2.20
C GLN A 23 -3.42 -20.64 -2.61
N TYR A 24 -3.10 -20.30 -3.84
CA TYR A 24 -3.38 -19.00 -4.44
C TYR A 24 -4.79 -18.97 -5.08
N ALA A 25 -5.24 -17.80 -5.51
CA ALA A 25 -6.60 -17.67 -6.04
C ALA A 25 -6.87 -18.58 -7.24
N ASP A 26 -5.90 -18.72 -8.16
CA ASP A 26 -6.05 -19.57 -9.33
C ASP A 26 -6.02 -21.08 -9.05
N ASP A 27 -5.49 -21.50 -7.88
CA ASP A 27 -5.55 -22.89 -7.44
C ASP A 27 -6.96 -23.31 -7.00
N THR A 28 -7.85 -22.32 -6.76
CA THR A 28 -9.22 -22.58 -6.35
C THR A 28 -10.08 -23.02 -7.54
N ASN A 29 -10.71 -24.18 -7.38
CA ASN A 29 -11.69 -24.69 -8.33
C ASN A 29 -12.93 -25.17 -7.58
N VAL A 30 -14.10 -24.99 -8.20
CA VAL A 30 -15.40 -25.42 -7.70
C VAL A 30 -16.05 -26.35 -8.72
N ASP A 31 -16.59 -27.47 -8.25
CA ASP A 31 -17.21 -28.47 -9.14
C ASP A 31 -18.28 -27.85 -10.06
N GLY A 32 -18.24 -28.20 -11.33
CA GLY A 32 -19.18 -27.70 -12.33
C GLY A 32 -18.95 -26.23 -12.72
N GLN A 33 -17.81 -25.62 -12.40
CA GLN A 33 -17.52 -24.23 -12.77
C GLN A 33 -17.49 -24.01 -14.28
N ALA A 34 -17.96 -22.84 -14.69
CA ALA A 34 -17.74 -22.26 -16.00
C ALA A 34 -16.54 -21.31 -15.96
N HIS A 35 -16.06 -20.90 -17.14
CA HIS A 35 -14.93 -20.00 -17.26
C HIS A 35 -15.32 -18.72 -17.97
N ALA A 36 -14.90 -17.58 -17.43
CA ALA A 36 -15.11 -16.27 -18.01
C ALA A 36 -13.84 -15.76 -18.71
N PHE A 37 -14.03 -15.00 -19.78
CA PHE A 37 -12.99 -14.22 -20.45
C PHE A 37 -13.53 -12.83 -20.78
N MET A 38 -12.72 -11.78 -20.59
CA MET A 38 -13.12 -10.40 -20.83
C MET A 38 -12.82 -9.98 -22.26
N VAL A 39 -13.80 -9.40 -22.94
CA VAL A 39 -13.59 -8.62 -24.15
C VAL A 39 -13.20 -7.22 -23.74
N THR A 40 -11.99 -6.78 -24.08
CA THR A 40 -11.44 -5.50 -23.60
C THR A 40 -11.39 -4.47 -24.71
N SER A 41 -11.48 -3.19 -24.36
CA SER A 41 -11.36 -2.07 -25.28
C SER A 41 -9.96 -2.00 -25.89
N VAL A 42 -9.92 -1.84 -27.21
CA VAL A 42 -8.71 -1.51 -27.97
C VAL A 42 -8.47 0.00 -28.09
N HIS A 43 -9.44 0.81 -27.64
CA HIS A 43 -9.37 2.26 -27.66
C HIS A 43 -9.23 2.81 -26.24
N ALA A 44 -8.44 3.87 -26.08
CA ALA A 44 -8.32 4.60 -24.85
C ALA A 44 -9.56 5.44 -24.55
N HIS A 45 -10.20 5.97 -25.61
CA HIS A 45 -11.40 6.80 -25.53
C HIS A 45 -12.26 6.57 -26.76
N ALA A 46 -13.46 6.03 -26.58
CA ALA A 46 -14.36 5.76 -27.71
C ALA A 46 -15.82 5.61 -27.23
N ASP A 47 -16.77 6.16 -27.97
CA ASP A 47 -18.17 5.82 -27.81
C ASP A 47 -18.44 4.41 -28.34
N ILE A 48 -19.27 3.65 -27.62
CA ILE A 48 -19.75 2.31 -28.01
C ILE A 48 -21.13 2.45 -28.62
N ARG A 49 -21.25 2.24 -29.95
CA ARG A 49 -22.52 2.29 -30.67
C ARG A 49 -23.28 1.00 -30.63
N GLY A 50 -22.58 -0.12 -30.52
CA GLY A 50 -23.18 -1.43 -30.44
C GLY A 50 -22.16 -2.53 -30.21
N ILE A 51 -22.65 -3.68 -29.78
CA ILE A 51 -21.85 -4.88 -29.53
C ILE A 51 -22.58 -6.03 -30.24
N ASP A 52 -21.98 -6.58 -31.33
CA ASP A 52 -22.50 -7.79 -31.96
C ASP A 52 -21.92 -9.02 -31.27
N MET A 53 -22.80 -9.79 -30.67
CA MET A 53 -22.47 -11.01 -29.90
C MET A 53 -22.99 -12.28 -30.59
N ALA A 54 -23.62 -12.17 -31.77
CA ALA A 54 -24.35 -13.28 -32.36
C ALA A 54 -23.44 -14.49 -32.66
N ALA A 55 -22.27 -14.26 -33.27
CA ALA A 55 -21.29 -15.30 -33.54
C ALA A 55 -20.73 -15.93 -32.28
N ALA A 56 -20.39 -15.09 -31.26
CA ALA A 56 -19.88 -15.54 -29.97
C ALA A 56 -20.90 -16.40 -29.21
N LYS A 57 -22.16 -16.00 -29.16
CA LYS A 57 -23.24 -16.77 -28.51
C LYS A 57 -23.53 -18.10 -29.19
N ALA A 58 -23.29 -18.19 -30.51
CA ALA A 58 -23.47 -19.43 -31.29
C ALA A 58 -22.23 -20.38 -31.23
N ALA A 59 -21.12 -19.93 -30.66
CA ALA A 59 -19.89 -20.73 -30.59
C ALA A 59 -20.04 -21.92 -29.63
N PRO A 60 -19.41 -23.08 -29.93
CA PRO A 60 -19.57 -24.28 -29.10
C PRO A 60 -19.11 -24.09 -27.66
N GLY A 61 -19.95 -24.47 -26.72
CA GLY A 61 -19.66 -24.42 -25.30
C GLY A 61 -19.82 -23.04 -24.63
N VAL A 62 -20.24 -22.03 -25.40
CA VAL A 62 -20.59 -20.71 -24.83
C VAL A 62 -21.92 -20.81 -24.07
N LEU A 63 -21.94 -20.31 -22.88
CA LEU A 63 -23.11 -20.29 -21.99
C LEU A 63 -23.85 -18.96 -22.06
N ASP A 64 -23.10 -17.85 -22.09
CA ASP A 64 -23.65 -16.52 -22.32
C ASP A 64 -22.54 -15.52 -22.68
N VAL A 65 -22.94 -14.37 -23.22
CA VAL A 65 -22.11 -13.18 -23.43
C VAL A 65 -22.85 -12.02 -22.79
N LEU A 66 -22.23 -11.42 -21.78
CA LEU A 66 -22.82 -10.44 -20.89
C LEU A 66 -22.21 -9.06 -21.12
N THR A 67 -23.03 -8.02 -21.12
CA THR A 67 -22.64 -6.62 -21.44
C THR A 67 -23.05 -5.64 -20.33
N GLY A 68 -22.60 -4.38 -20.45
CA GLY A 68 -23.04 -3.30 -19.58
C GLY A 68 -24.55 -3.04 -19.64
N ALA A 69 -25.18 -3.27 -20.78
CA ALA A 69 -26.65 -3.16 -20.91
C ALA A 69 -27.38 -4.22 -20.07
N ASP A 70 -26.86 -5.46 -20.03
CA ASP A 70 -27.41 -6.53 -19.18
C ASP A 70 -27.21 -6.20 -17.69
N TRP A 71 -26.05 -5.64 -17.32
CA TRP A 71 -25.76 -5.18 -15.96
C TRP A 71 -26.78 -4.15 -15.47
N LEU A 72 -27.02 -3.12 -16.29
CA LEU A 72 -28.01 -2.08 -15.99
C LEU A 72 -29.44 -2.61 -15.98
N ALA A 73 -29.80 -3.54 -16.88
CA ALA A 73 -31.11 -4.18 -16.94
C ALA A 73 -31.42 -5.00 -15.68
N ASP A 74 -30.38 -5.57 -15.03
CA ASP A 74 -30.50 -6.24 -13.74
C ASP A 74 -30.56 -5.26 -12.53
N GLY A 75 -30.58 -3.94 -12.79
CA GLY A 75 -30.70 -2.89 -11.79
C GLY A 75 -29.44 -2.65 -10.97
N LEU A 76 -28.26 -3.05 -11.47
CA LEU A 76 -26.98 -2.93 -10.78
C LEU A 76 -26.28 -1.60 -11.11
N GLY A 77 -25.64 -1.00 -10.09
CA GLY A 77 -24.95 0.27 -10.17
C GLY A 77 -23.43 0.15 -10.35
N PRO A 78 -22.70 1.26 -10.22
CA PRO A 78 -21.24 1.27 -10.19
C PRO A 78 -20.70 0.64 -8.91
N ILE A 79 -19.43 0.23 -8.93
CA ILE A 79 -18.71 -0.27 -7.75
C ILE A 79 -18.64 0.86 -6.70
N PRO A 80 -19.06 0.61 -5.45
CA PRO A 80 -19.06 1.62 -4.40
C PRO A 80 -17.68 1.77 -3.77
N HIS A 81 -16.69 2.27 -4.53
CA HIS A 81 -15.34 2.46 -4.02
C HIS A 81 -15.29 3.37 -2.80
N ASN A 82 -14.51 2.98 -1.80
CA ASN A 82 -14.14 3.87 -0.70
C ASN A 82 -13.00 4.79 -1.16
N LEU A 83 -13.34 6.04 -1.48
CA LEU A 83 -12.41 7.00 -2.06
C LEU A 83 -11.39 7.57 -1.07
N GLY A 84 -11.55 7.33 0.23
CA GLY A 84 -10.80 7.96 1.32
C GLY A 84 -11.62 9.05 2.04
N PHE A 85 -11.01 9.77 2.98
CA PHE A 85 -11.62 10.77 3.89
C PHE A 85 -12.55 10.21 4.97
N SER A 86 -12.59 8.91 5.15
CA SER A 86 -13.46 8.26 6.14
C SER A 86 -12.75 7.95 7.46
N SER A 87 -11.43 8.12 7.52
CA SER A 87 -10.61 7.71 8.67
C SER A 87 -9.77 8.88 9.17
N PRO A 88 -10.16 9.54 10.26
CA PRO A 88 -9.30 10.55 10.88
C PRO A 88 -7.88 10.01 11.10
N PRO A 89 -6.83 10.85 10.94
CA PRO A 89 -6.85 12.31 10.79
C PRO A 89 -6.92 12.82 9.34
N ASP A 90 -7.63 12.18 8.43
CA ASP A 90 -7.66 12.59 7.03
C ASP A 90 -8.12 14.04 6.85
N ILE A 91 -7.45 14.77 5.95
CA ILE A 91 -7.82 16.13 5.58
C ILE A 91 -9.12 16.09 4.77
N ALA A 92 -10.11 16.88 5.18
CA ALA A 92 -11.32 17.08 4.38
C ALA A 92 -11.03 18.10 3.26
N LEU A 93 -11.19 17.67 2.00
CA LEU A 93 -11.05 18.55 0.85
C LEU A 93 -12.43 19.05 0.39
N GLN A 94 -12.61 20.37 0.29
CA GLN A 94 -13.80 21.01 -0.26
C GLN A 94 -13.39 21.82 -1.49
N ASN A 95 -14.11 21.65 -2.61
CA ASN A 95 -13.82 22.42 -3.80
C ASN A 95 -13.90 23.94 -3.52
N ARG A 96 -12.98 24.70 -4.11
CA ARG A 96 -12.81 26.14 -3.90
C ARG A 96 -14.04 26.95 -4.29
N ASP A 97 -14.80 26.47 -5.26
CA ASP A 97 -16.04 27.07 -5.73
C ASP A 97 -17.27 26.65 -4.91
N GLY A 98 -17.08 25.80 -3.90
CA GLY A 98 -18.14 25.27 -3.04
C GLY A 98 -18.95 24.12 -3.64
N THR A 99 -18.61 23.66 -4.84
CA THR A 99 -19.27 22.47 -5.44
C THR A 99 -18.82 21.18 -4.76
N ASP A 100 -19.58 20.10 -4.95
CA ASP A 100 -19.19 18.78 -4.52
C ASP A 100 -18.05 18.24 -5.40
N ARG A 101 -17.18 17.41 -4.78
CA ARG A 101 -16.15 16.66 -5.50
C ARG A 101 -16.80 15.68 -6.46
N PHE A 102 -16.26 15.55 -7.66
CA PHE A 102 -16.79 14.62 -8.65
C PHE A 102 -16.21 13.21 -8.46
N ALA A 103 -17.05 12.27 -8.05
CA ALA A 103 -16.71 10.86 -7.99
C ALA A 103 -17.17 10.16 -9.28
N ALA A 104 -16.26 9.99 -10.25
CA ALA A 104 -16.55 9.32 -11.51
C ALA A 104 -16.99 7.87 -11.27
N PRO A 105 -18.18 7.47 -11.72
CA PRO A 105 -18.75 6.14 -11.44
C PRO A 105 -17.99 5.05 -12.20
N HIS A 106 -17.66 3.96 -11.51
CA HIS A 106 -16.95 2.81 -12.09
C HIS A 106 -17.90 1.63 -12.30
N PHE A 107 -18.53 1.58 -13.46
CA PHE A 107 -19.34 0.43 -13.86
C PHE A 107 -18.43 -0.75 -14.27
N PRO A 108 -18.73 -1.99 -13.83
CA PRO A 108 -17.92 -3.16 -14.21
C PRO A 108 -17.82 -3.39 -15.72
N LEU A 109 -18.89 -3.11 -16.45
CA LEU A 109 -18.94 -3.09 -17.92
C LEU A 109 -19.61 -1.78 -18.33
N PRO A 110 -19.00 -0.96 -19.20
CA PRO A 110 -19.63 0.25 -19.72
C PRO A 110 -20.74 -0.10 -20.73
N ALA A 111 -21.77 0.72 -20.76
CA ALA A 111 -22.83 0.60 -21.76
C ALA A 111 -22.70 1.61 -22.92
N ASP A 112 -21.92 2.68 -22.71
CA ASP A 112 -21.90 3.88 -23.54
C ASP A 112 -20.51 4.21 -24.11
N ARG A 113 -19.44 4.09 -23.30
CA ARG A 113 -18.13 4.61 -23.65
C ARG A 113 -16.99 3.81 -22.99
N ALA A 114 -15.99 3.45 -23.80
CA ALA A 114 -14.69 3.00 -23.31
C ALA A 114 -13.82 4.21 -22.92
N ARG A 115 -13.18 4.13 -21.74
CA ARG A 115 -12.43 5.24 -21.15
C ARG A 115 -10.95 4.94 -20.84
N HIS A 116 -10.49 3.73 -21.14
CA HIS A 116 -9.06 3.38 -21.20
C HIS A 116 -8.85 2.09 -22.01
N VAL A 117 -7.65 1.93 -22.55
CA VAL A 117 -7.24 0.68 -23.20
C VAL A 117 -7.28 -0.47 -22.18
N GLY A 118 -7.78 -1.63 -22.58
CA GLY A 118 -7.92 -2.79 -21.71
C GLY A 118 -9.17 -2.77 -20.83
N GLN A 119 -9.99 -1.71 -20.82
CA GLN A 119 -11.26 -1.71 -20.08
C GLN A 119 -12.16 -2.85 -20.53
N PRO A 120 -12.66 -3.73 -19.62
CA PRO A 120 -13.64 -4.74 -19.95
C PRO A 120 -14.93 -4.12 -20.53
N ILE A 121 -15.36 -4.61 -21.70
CA ILE A 121 -16.54 -4.15 -22.44
C ILE A 121 -17.65 -5.20 -22.40
N ALA A 122 -17.28 -6.48 -22.47
CA ALA A 122 -18.18 -7.60 -22.35
C ALA A 122 -17.47 -8.77 -21.68
N MET A 123 -18.25 -9.71 -21.15
CA MET A 123 -17.75 -10.93 -20.53
C MET A 123 -18.37 -12.15 -21.23
N VAL A 124 -17.53 -13.00 -21.80
CA VAL A 124 -17.93 -14.28 -22.36
C VAL A 124 -17.78 -15.36 -21.29
N VAL A 125 -18.82 -16.18 -21.10
CA VAL A 125 -18.79 -17.31 -20.17
C VAL A 125 -19.04 -18.60 -20.95
N ALA A 126 -18.15 -19.58 -20.77
CA ALA A 126 -18.18 -20.86 -21.51
C ALA A 126 -17.82 -22.05 -20.60
N GLU A 127 -17.99 -23.26 -21.10
CA GLU A 127 -17.65 -24.51 -20.39
C GLU A 127 -16.16 -24.63 -20.05
N THR A 128 -15.28 -24.07 -20.88
CA THR A 128 -13.83 -24.10 -20.69
C THR A 128 -13.23 -22.72 -20.98
N PHE A 129 -12.08 -22.43 -20.38
CA PHE A 129 -11.32 -21.21 -20.63
C PHE A 129 -11.00 -21.01 -22.13
N SER A 130 -10.59 -22.07 -22.83
CA SER A 130 -10.28 -21.99 -24.27
C SER A 130 -11.49 -21.62 -25.11
N GLN A 131 -12.69 -22.14 -24.77
CA GLN A 131 -13.93 -21.77 -25.46
C GLN A 131 -14.33 -20.33 -25.18
N ALA A 132 -14.21 -19.87 -23.92
CA ALA A 132 -14.50 -18.49 -23.55
C ALA A 132 -13.58 -17.51 -24.29
N ARG A 133 -12.27 -17.80 -24.33
CA ARG A 133 -11.27 -16.98 -25.02
C ARG A 133 -11.53 -16.95 -26.54
N PHE A 134 -11.76 -18.12 -27.17
CA PHE A 134 -12.07 -18.18 -28.61
C PHE A 134 -13.34 -17.39 -28.96
N ALA A 135 -14.39 -17.54 -28.16
CA ALA A 135 -15.64 -16.84 -28.38
C ALA A 135 -15.53 -15.32 -28.14
N ALA A 136 -14.66 -14.89 -27.25
CA ALA A 136 -14.39 -13.47 -27.05
C ALA A 136 -13.81 -12.77 -28.29
N GLU A 137 -13.03 -13.49 -29.11
CA GLU A 137 -12.51 -12.98 -30.39
C GLU A 137 -13.61 -12.83 -31.47
N LEU A 138 -14.80 -13.41 -31.27
CA LEU A 138 -15.95 -13.31 -32.16
C LEU A 138 -16.92 -12.17 -31.76
N VAL A 139 -16.67 -11.48 -30.69
CA VAL A 139 -17.46 -10.30 -30.27
C VAL A 139 -16.97 -9.09 -31.04
N GLU A 140 -17.86 -8.47 -31.82
CA GLU A 140 -17.54 -7.25 -32.57
C GLU A 140 -18.12 -6.02 -31.85
N VAL A 141 -17.28 -5.03 -31.60
CA VAL A 141 -17.69 -3.77 -30.95
C VAL A 141 -17.58 -2.63 -31.95
N ASP A 142 -18.68 -1.90 -32.18
CA ASP A 142 -18.72 -0.71 -33.04
C ASP A 142 -18.32 0.52 -32.22
N TYR A 143 -17.08 0.97 -32.42
CA TYR A 143 -16.49 2.10 -31.74
C TYR A 143 -16.51 3.37 -32.60
N VAL A 144 -16.72 4.50 -31.95
CA VAL A 144 -16.40 5.82 -32.48
C VAL A 144 -15.26 6.40 -31.66
N PRO A 145 -14.02 6.37 -32.14
CA PRO A 145 -12.87 6.90 -31.44
C PRO A 145 -13.02 8.37 -31.09
N LEU A 146 -12.53 8.75 -29.93
CA LEU A 146 -12.41 10.11 -29.40
C LEU A 146 -10.94 10.37 -29.04
N ASP A 147 -10.56 11.64 -28.89
CA ASP A 147 -9.20 12.00 -28.53
C ASP A 147 -8.89 11.53 -27.09
N PRO A 148 -7.76 10.85 -26.86
CA PRO A 148 -7.36 10.42 -25.54
C PRO A 148 -6.81 11.57 -24.73
N VAL A 149 -6.98 11.51 -23.41
CA VAL A 149 -6.42 12.44 -22.44
C VAL A 149 -5.50 11.65 -21.51
N ILE A 150 -4.20 11.76 -21.68
CA ILE A 150 -3.20 10.96 -20.95
C ILE A 150 -2.44 11.77 -19.93
N ASP A 151 -1.88 12.90 -20.36
CA ASP A 151 -1.00 13.76 -19.57
C ASP A 151 -1.77 14.50 -18.48
N THR A 152 -1.18 14.58 -17.27
CA THR A 152 -1.80 15.21 -16.10
C THR A 152 -2.00 16.73 -16.28
N ASP A 153 -1.01 17.42 -16.88
CA ASP A 153 -1.12 18.87 -17.15
C ASP A 153 -2.16 19.14 -18.24
N ILE A 154 -2.24 18.28 -19.29
CA ILE A 154 -3.26 18.36 -20.33
C ILE A 154 -4.66 18.11 -19.74
N ALA A 155 -4.80 17.10 -18.90
CA ALA A 155 -6.08 16.77 -18.24
C ALA A 155 -6.60 17.93 -17.37
N ALA A 156 -5.71 18.74 -16.81
CA ALA A 156 -6.06 19.93 -16.04
C ALA A 156 -6.45 21.15 -16.91
N ASP A 157 -6.19 21.10 -18.22
CA ASP A 157 -6.53 22.19 -19.13
C ASP A 157 -8.03 22.16 -19.45
N PRO A 158 -8.79 23.26 -19.25
CA PRO A 158 -10.21 23.33 -19.61
C PRO A 158 -10.51 23.13 -21.11
N ALA A 159 -9.51 23.19 -21.99
CA ALA A 159 -9.67 22.97 -23.43
C ALA A 159 -9.49 21.48 -23.82
N ALA A 160 -9.08 20.61 -22.87
CA ALA A 160 -8.91 19.19 -23.13
C ALA A 160 -10.26 18.49 -23.42
N GLU A 161 -10.22 17.39 -24.17
CA GLU A 161 -11.38 16.49 -24.33
C GLU A 161 -11.87 16.02 -22.96
N VAL A 162 -13.18 16.00 -22.77
CA VAL A 162 -13.78 15.67 -21.45
C VAL A 162 -14.07 14.18 -21.35
N VAL A 163 -13.45 13.51 -20.38
CA VAL A 163 -13.62 12.08 -20.13
C VAL A 163 -15.06 11.75 -19.71
N TRP A 164 -15.68 12.67 -18.93
CA TRP A 164 -17.05 12.57 -18.44
C TRP A 164 -17.88 13.76 -18.87
N PRO A 165 -18.54 13.74 -20.05
CA PRO A 165 -19.29 14.88 -20.59
C PRO A 165 -20.36 15.43 -19.65
N ASP A 166 -21.05 14.56 -18.89
CA ASP A 166 -22.09 14.98 -17.94
C ASP A 166 -21.53 15.82 -16.78
N HIS A 167 -20.27 15.64 -16.43
CA HIS A 167 -19.57 16.49 -15.47
C HIS A 167 -19.06 17.80 -16.11
N GLY A 168 -18.70 17.74 -17.37
CA GLY A 168 -18.26 18.90 -18.15
C GLY A 168 -16.84 19.41 -17.85
N SER A 169 -16.05 18.66 -17.08
CA SER A 169 -14.65 18.96 -16.73
C SER A 169 -13.89 17.67 -16.41
N ASN A 170 -12.57 17.70 -16.59
CA ASN A 170 -11.72 16.63 -16.08
C ASN A 170 -11.25 16.86 -14.63
N ILE A 171 -11.52 18.04 -14.06
CA ILE A 171 -11.14 18.33 -12.66
C ILE A 171 -12.21 17.75 -11.73
N ALA A 172 -11.82 16.74 -10.95
CA ALA A 172 -12.66 16.08 -9.98
C ALA A 172 -12.59 16.72 -8.58
N ILE A 173 -11.42 17.29 -8.23
CA ILE A 173 -11.16 18.01 -6.99
C ILE A 173 -10.30 19.24 -7.32
N ASP A 174 -10.64 20.40 -6.73
CA ASP A 174 -9.82 21.59 -6.68
C ASP A 174 -10.04 22.28 -5.33
N ALA A 175 -9.18 22.00 -4.35
CA ALA A 175 -9.37 22.42 -2.97
C ALA A 175 -8.11 23.06 -2.39
N ASP A 176 -8.30 24.10 -1.59
CA ASP A 176 -7.21 24.69 -0.79
C ASP A 176 -7.16 24.03 0.60
N VAL A 177 -5.96 23.88 1.12
CA VAL A 177 -5.67 23.45 2.50
C VAL A 177 -4.88 24.57 3.18
N ASN A 178 -5.33 24.99 4.35
CA ASN A 178 -4.84 26.15 5.09
C ASN A 178 -5.04 27.47 4.34
N GLN A 179 -4.11 28.42 4.43
CA GLN A 179 -4.23 29.81 3.94
C GLN A 179 -3.16 30.11 2.88
N PRO A 180 -3.35 29.75 1.59
CA PRO A 180 -2.32 29.95 0.56
C PRO A 180 -1.84 31.39 0.41
N ALA A 181 -2.71 32.38 0.62
CA ALA A 181 -2.36 33.79 0.51
C ALA A 181 -1.42 34.26 1.64
N GLU A 182 -1.60 33.75 2.85
CA GLU A 182 -0.72 34.04 3.98
C GLU A 182 0.66 33.43 3.77
N THR A 183 0.71 32.16 3.40
CA THR A 183 1.96 31.46 3.05
C THR A 183 2.70 32.16 1.91
N ALA A 184 2.00 32.62 0.87
CA ALA A 184 2.59 33.35 -0.24
C ALA A 184 3.29 34.64 0.22
N ALA A 185 2.69 35.40 1.14
CA ALA A 185 3.28 36.62 1.68
C ALA A 185 4.59 36.33 2.44
N ILE A 186 4.66 35.21 3.20
CA ILE A 186 5.88 34.81 3.89
C ILE A 186 6.97 34.39 2.89
N LEU A 187 6.58 33.68 1.82
CA LEU A 187 7.51 33.30 0.75
C LEU A 187 8.08 34.52 0.01
N ASP A 188 7.28 35.56 -0.22
CA ASP A 188 7.72 36.79 -0.91
C ASP A 188 8.76 37.57 -0.08
N ASP A 189 8.71 37.47 1.26
CA ASP A 189 9.64 38.12 2.19
C ASP A 189 10.85 37.26 2.54
N ALA A 190 10.88 35.97 2.13
CA ALA A 190 11.95 35.02 2.49
C ALA A 190 13.28 35.37 1.81
N ALA A 191 14.41 35.19 2.52
CA ALA A 191 15.73 35.46 1.98
C ALA A 191 16.09 34.54 0.80
N HIS A 192 15.64 33.29 0.86
CA HIS A 192 15.81 32.30 -0.21
C HIS A 192 14.50 31.57 -0.46
N VAL A 193 14.10 31.47 -1.73
CA VAL A 193 12.92 30.71 -2.13
C VAL A 193 13.32 29.67 -3.17
N ILE A 194 13.11 28.42 -2.84
CA ILE A 194 13.31 27.28 -3.75
C ILE A 194 11.98 26.93 -4.38
N ARG A 195 11.95 26.87 -5.71
CA ARG A 195 10.76 26.45 -6.46
C ARG A 195 11.09 25.21 -7.28
N LEU A 196 10.17 24.26 -7.27
CA LEU A 196 10.30 23.02 -8.02
C LEU A 196 8.94 22.63 -8.58
N LYS A 197 8.91 22.28 -9.86
CA LYS A 197 7.86 21.47 -10.47
C LYS A 197 8.46 20.13 -10.82
N THR A 198 7.86 19.03 -10.39
CA THR A 198 8.34 17.69 -10.68
C THR A 198 7.21 16.68 -10.64
N GLN A 199 7.44 15.50 -11.21
CA GLN A 199 6.50 14.39 -11.24
C GLN A 199 7.19 13.08 -10.94
N LEU A 200 6.53 12.22 -10.18
CA LEU A 200 6.87 10.81 -10.16
C LEU A 200 5.94 10.08 -11.15
N SER A 201 6.54 9.45 -12.15
CA SER A 201 5.82 8.84 -13.27
C SER A 201 4.85 7.75 -12.82
N ARG A 202 3.82 7.52 -13.63
CA ARG A 202 2.87 6.44 -13.44
C ARG A 202 3.57 5.08 -13.50
N VAL A 203 3.26 4.20 -12.54
CA VAL A 203 3.84 2.85 -12.43
C VAL A 203 2.78 1.80 -12.15
N ALA A 204 3.08 0.54 -12.44
CA ALA A 204 2.28 -0.61 -12.07
C ALA A 204 2.80 -1.26 -10.79
N GLY A 205 1.92 -1.76 -9.94
CA GLY A 205 2.31 -2.44 -8.70
C GLY A 205 2.87 -3.86 -8.91
N VAL A 206 2.56 -4.46 -10.02
CA VAL A 206 3.01 -5.76 -10.56
C VAL A 206 3.18 -6.86 -9.49
N PRO A 207 2.13 -7.25 -8.74
CA PRO A 207 2.18 -8.48 -7.99
C PRO A 207 2.51 -9.68 -8.90
N MET A 208 3.36 -10.60 -8.42
CA MET A 208 3.76 -11.76 -9.25
C MET A 208 2.60 -12.70 -9.53
N GLU A 209 1.63 -12.79 -8.63
CA GLU A 209 0.36 -13.48 -8.86
C GLU A 209 -0.56 -12.63 -9.75
N PRO A 210 -0.98 -13.12 -10.94
CA PRO A 210 -2.06 -12.50 -11.71
C PRO A 210 -3.37 -12.51 -10.92
N ARG A 211 -4.30 -11.61 -11.26
CA ARG A 211 -5.63 -11.63 -10.63
C ARG A 211 -6.41 -12.86 -11.04
N SER A 212 -7.10 -13.47 -10.08
CA SER A 212 -8.05 -14.55 -10.33
C SER A 212 -9.23 -14.42 -9.36
N ALA A 213 -10.40 -14.84 -9.78
CA ALA A 213 -11.60 -14.84 -8.96
C ALA A 213 -12.51 -16.02 -9.32
N VAL A 214 -13.08 -16.64 -8.30
CA VAL A 214 -14.15 -17.62 -8.44
C VAL A 214 -15.35 -17.12 -7.67
N GLY A 215 -16.46 -16.93 -8.38
CA GLY A 215 -17.76 -16.55 -7.81
C GLY A 215 -18.76 -17.69 -7.89
N HIS A 216 -19.49 -17.94 -6.82
CA HIS A 216 -20.64 -18.86 -6.82
C HIS A 216 -21.69 -18.47 -5.81
N ILE A 217 -22.90 -18.99 -6.01
CA ILE A 217 -24.01 -18.88 -5.05
C ILE A 217 -24.18 -20.26 -4.41
N ASP A 218 -24.11 -20.33 -3.08
CA ASP A 218 -24.29 -21.58 -2.36
C ASP A 218 -25.78 -21.97 -2.23
N ASP A 219 -26.05 -23.19 -1.73
CA ASP A 219 -27.42 -23.72 -1.58
C ASP A 219 -28.31 -22.89 -0.65
N THR A 220 -27.74 -22.02 0.17
CA THR A 220 -28.45 -21.09 1.03
C THR A 220 -28.73 -19.73 0.37
N GLY A 221 -28.20 -19.54 -0.84
CA GLY A 221 -28.31 -18.29 -1.62
C GLY A 221 -27.27 -17.24 -1.22
N ARG A 222 -26.19 -17.61 -0.54
CA ARG A 222 -25.07 -16.69 -0.21
C ARG A 222 -24.13 -16.55 -1.40
N TYR A 223 -23.60 -15.36 -1.56
CA TYR A 223 -22.60 -15.01 -2.56
C TYR A 223 -21.20 -15.30 -2.02
N ILE A 224 -20.49 -16.23 -2.62
CA ILE A 224 -19.15 -16.65 -2.21
C ILE A 224 -18.14 -16.17 -3.25
N LEU A 225 -17.23 -15.29 -2.84
CA LEU A 225 -16.08 -14.86 -3.65
C LEU A 225 -14.80 -15.46 -3.10
N GLN A 226 -14.05 -16.14 -3.95
CA GLN A 226 -12.68 -16.57 -3.66
C GLN A 226 -11.73 -15.84 -4.61
N THR A 227 -10.74 -15.13 -4.04
CA THR A 227 -9.85 -14.25 -4.84
C THR A 227 -8.56 -13.94 -4.07
N THR A 228 -7.70 -13.10 -4.63
CA THR A 228 -6.56 -12.50 -3.96
C THR A 228 -6.85 -11.04 -3.62
N ALA A 229 -6.68 -10.67 -2.36
CA ALA A 229 -6.78 -9.27 -1.91
C ALA A 229 -5.95 -9.04 -0.64
N GLY A 230 -5.80 -7.79 -0.24
CA GLY A 230 -5.20 -7.39 1.04
C GLY A 230 -6.23 -7.05 2.13
N SER A 231 -7.53 -7.09 1.81
CA SER A 231 -8.64 -6.86 2.75
C SER A 231 -9.89 -7.60 2.31
N ILE A 232 -10.47 -8.40 3.21
CA ILE A 232 -11.67 -9.20 2.92
C ILE A 232 -12.96 -8.50 3.37
N TYR A 233 -12.91 -7.81 4.50
CA TYR A 233 -14.09 -7.24 5.12
C TYR A 233 -14.66 -6.10 4.26
N ARG A 234 -13.76 -5.28 3.73
CA ARG A 234 -14.13 -4.23 2.76
C ARG A 234 -14.82 -4.81 1.51
N PHE A 235 -14.30 -5.89 0.96
CA PHE A 235 -14.91 -6.55 -0.20
C PHE A 235 -16.30 -7.09 0.11
N LYS A 236 -16.49 -7.66 1.30
CA LYS A 236 -17.78 -8.11 1.77
C LYS A 236 -18.81 -6.97 1.78
N SER A 237 -18.48 -5.85 2.39
CA SER A 237 -19.34 -4.68 2.50
C SER A 237 -19.63 -4.03 1.13
N GLU A 238 -18.60 -3.83 0.30
CA GLU A 238 -18.76 -3.25 -1.04
C GLU A 238 -19.62 -4.14 -1.96
N LEU A 239 -19.45 -5.47 -1.92
CA LEU A 239 -20.26 -6.41 -2.69
C LEU A 239 -21.71 -6.46 -2.18
N ALA A 240 -21.92 -6.47 -0.87
CA ALA A 240 -23.26 -6.43 -0.29
C ALA A 240 -24.02 -5.16 -0.73
N SER A 241 -23.36 -4.01 -0.66
CA SER A 241 -23.90 -2.73 -1.13
C SER A 241 -24.22 -2.76 -2.63
N LEU A 242 -23.30 -3.27 -3.46
CA LEU A 242 -23.44 -3.33 -4.92
C LEU A 242 -24.63 -4.20 -5.35
N PHE A 243 -24.82 -5.37 -4.69
CA PHE A 243 -25.90 -6.29 -5.01
C PHE A 243 -27.21 -5.98 -4.25
N GLY A 244 -27.22 -4.98 -3.36
CA GLY A 244 -28.40 -4.61 -2.56
C GLY A 244 -28.85 -5.74 -1.61
N ILE A 245 -27.91 -6.44 -0.98
CA ILE A 245 -28.14 -7.56 -0.07
C ILE A 245 -27.46 -7.32 1.27
N GLU A 246 -27.91 -8.05 2.32
CA GLU A 246 -27.28 -7.99 3.64
C GLU A 246 -25.85 -8.57 3.60
N GLU A 247 -24.95 -8.03 4.42
CA GLU A 247 -23.54 -8.46 4.46
C GLU A 247 -23.38 -9.94 4.83
N GLU A 248 -24.27 -10.50 5.64
CA GLU A 248 -24.28 -11.91 6.02
C GLU A 248 -24.48 -12.86 4.84
N ARG A 249 -25.04 -12.34 3.75
CA ARG A 249 -25.22 -13.07 2.50
C ARG A 249 -23.98 -13.06 1.60
N VAL A 250 -22.91 -12.38 2.01
CA VAL A 250 -21.65 -12.35 1.29
C VAL A 250 -20.56 -13.02 2.12
N ARG A 251 -19.85 -13.96 1.52
CA ARG A 251 -18.61 -14.53 2.07
C ARG A 251 -17.46 -14.28 1.12
N VAL A 252 -16.37 -13.75 1.65
CA VAL A 252 -15.12 -13.55 0.92
C VAL A 252 -14.05 -14.43 1.53
N VAL A 253 -13.35 -15.19 0.69
CA VAL A 253 -12.28 -16.11 1.11
C VAL A 253 -11.01 -15.81 0.34
N ILE A 254 -9.94 -15.56 1.06
CA ILE A 254 -8.59 -15.40 0.55
C ILE A 254 -7.69 -16.33 1.34
N ARG A 255 -6.82 -17.06 0.66
CA ARG A 255 -5.87 -17.98 1.31
C ARG A 255 -4.46 -17.36 1.26
N ASP A 256 -3.61 -17.83 0.37
CA ASP A 256 -2.32 -17.21 0.13
C ASP A 256 -2.44 -16.09 -0.92
N ALA A 257 -1.58 -15.09 -0.80
CA ALA A 257 -1.53 -13.98 -1.76
C ALA A 257 -0.10 -13.79 -2.27
N GLY A 258 0.05 -13.78 -3.59
CA GLY A 258 1.31 -13.58 -4.29
C GLY A 258 1.68 -12.11 -4.49
N GLY A 259 1.50 -11.32 -3.43
CA GLY A 259 1.74 -9.87 -3.38
C GLY A 259 0.45 -9.05 -3.45
N SER A 260 0.47 -7.89 -2.80
CA SER A 260 -0.60 -6.89 -2.87
C SER A 260 -0.05 -5.52 -3.21
N TYR A 261 0.93 -5.06 -2.47
CA TYR A 261 1.57 -3.74 -2.53
C TYR A 261 0.59 -2.56 -2.51
N GLY A 262 -0.70 -2.80 -2.22
CA GLY A 262 -1.77 -1.81 -2.17
C GLY A 262 -2.83 -1.97 -3.28
N PRO A 263 -2.51 -2.07 -4.58
CA PRO A 263 -3.53 -2.20 -5.65
C PRO A 263 -4.52 -3.36 -5.43
N ARG A 264 -4.10 -4.46 -4.82
CA ARG A 264 -5.00 -5.59 -4.49
C ARG A 264 -5.98 -5.33 -3.34
N ASN A 265 -5.97 -4.14 -2.74
CA ASN A 265 -6.98 -3.73 -1.75
C ASN A 265 -8.24 -3.13 -2.38
N ALA A 266 -8.28 -2.95 -3.69
CA ALA A 266 -9.44 -2.50 -4.43
C ALA A 266 -10.35 -3.65 -4.85
N LEU A 267 -11.64 -3.42 -4.86
CA LEU A 267 -12.58 -4.30 -5.56
C LEU A 267 -12.46 -4.04 -7.05
N TYR A 268 -11.92 -5.01 -7.81
CA TYR A 268 -11.82 -4.95 -9.27
C TYR A 268 -13.15 -5.35 -9.92
N VAL A 269 -13.33 -4.95 -11.16
CA VAL A 269 -14.57 -5.19 -11.91
C VAL A 269 -14.90 -6.68 -12.06
N GLU A 270 -13.91 -7.53 -12.14
CA GLU A 270 -14.08 -8.98 -12.32
C GLU A 270 -14.69 -9.66 -11.08
N HIS A 271 -14.44 -9.11 -9.87
CA HIS A 271 -15.01 -9.68 -8.65
C HIS A 271 -16.55 -9.68 -8.63
N PRO A 272 -17.23 -8.57 -8.84
CA PRO A 272 -18.70 -8.60 -8.96
C PRO A 272 -19.16 -9.28 -10.25
N LEU A 273 -18.39 -9.25 -11.35
CA LEU A 273 -18.79 -9.88 -12.61
C LEU A 273 -18.90 -11.40 -12.50
N VAL A 274 -17.94 -12.08 -11.84
CA VAL A 274 -18.03 -13.54 -11.65
C VAL A 274 -19.19 -13.93 -10.75
N LEU A 275 -19.51 -13.13 -9.73
CA LEU A 275 -20.66 -13.37 -8.86
C LEU A 275 -22.00 -13.11 -9.59
N TRP A 276 -22.06 -12.07 -10.39
CA TRP A 276 -23.22 -11.74 -11.21
C TRP A 276 -23.50 -12.83 -12.26
N ALA A 277 -22.47 -13.26 -12.98
CA ALA A 277 -22.59 -14.36 -13.94
C ALA A 277 -23.00 -15.67 -13.25
N ALA A 278 -22.41 -15.96 -12.08
CA ALA A 278 -22.78 -17.16 -11.32
C ALA A 278 -24.25 -17.15 -10.90
N ARG A 279 -24.80 -15.97 -10.51
CA ARG A 279 -26.23 -15.80 -10.21
C ARG A 279 -27.11 -16.06 -11.45
N ARG A 280 -26.74 -15.49 -12.61
CA ARG A 280 -27.50 -15.62 -13.85
C ARG A 280 -27.50 -17.03 -14.40
N LEU A 281 -26.38 -17.73 -14.33
CA LEU A 281 -26.20 -19.06 -14.90
C LEU A 281 -26.51 -20.20 -13.92
N ALA A 282 -26.75 -19.87 -12.64
CA ALA A 282 -26.93 -20.83 -11.54
C ALA A 282 -25.79 -21.87 -11.46
N ARG A 283 -24.53 -21.45 -11.71
CA ARG A 283 -23.34 -22.26 -11.59
C ARG A 283 -22.11 -21.42 -11.26
N PRO A 284 -21.05 -21.99 -10.64
CA PRO A 284 -19.83 -21.26 -10.35
C PRO A 284 -19.17 -20.70 -11.63
N VAL A 285 -18.58 -19.51 -11.51
CA VAL A 285 -17.84 -18.89 -12.62
C VAL A 285 -16.43 -18.52 -12.15
N LYS A 286 -15.42 -18.95 -12.89
CA LYS A 286 -14.01 -18.63 -12.66
C LYS A 286 -13.50 -17.73 -13.77
N TRP A 287 -12.71 -16.72 -13.37
CA TRP A 287 -11.93 -15.87 -14.27
C TRP A 287 -10.49 -15.80 -13.77
N THR A 288 -9.52 -15.77 -14.69
CA THR A 288 -8.10 -15.59 -14.38
C THR A 288 -7.46 -14.74 -15.47
N ALA A 289 -6.79 -13.66 -15.08
CA ALA A 289 -6.06 -12.79 -15.98
C ALA A 289 -4.75 -13.43 -16.45
N ASP A 290 -4.36 -13.15 -17.69
CA ASP A 290 -2.97 -13.31 -18.09
C ASP A 290 -2.12 -12.09 -17.68
N ARG A 291 -0.80 -12.13 -17.89
CA ARG A 291 0.09 -11.04 -17.49
C ARG A 291 -0.14 -9.76 -18.27
N THR A 292 -0.41 -9.85 -19.56
CA THR A 292 -0.69 -8.69 -20.40
C THR A 292 -2.00 -8.02 -20.00
N GLU A 293 -3.04 -8.80 -19.75
CA GLU A 293 -4.31 -8.31 -19.24
C GLU A 293 -4.10 -7.61 -17.87
N THR A 294 -3.32 -8.21 -16.97
CA THR A 294 -2.98 -7.61 -15.68
C THR A 294 -2.28 -6.25 -15.86
N MET A 295 -1.30 -6.14 -16.76
CA MET A 295 -0.59 -4.89 -17.00
C MET A 295 -1.50 -3.77 -17.54
N LEU A 296 -2.50 -4.12 -18.35
CA LEU A 296 -3.45 -3.18 -18.96
C LEU A 296 -4.59 -2.77 -18.01
N THR A 297 -4.96 -3.63 -17.05
CA THR A 297 -6.20 -3.47 -16.28
C THR A 297 -5.99 -3.34 -14.78
N ASP A 298 -4.82 -3.66 -14.24
CA ASP A 298 -4.51 -3.39 -12.83
C ASP A 298 -4.55 -1.88 -12.57
N TYR A 299 -5.06 -1.50 -11.41
CA TYR A 299 -4.98 -0.11 -10.99
C TYR A 299 -3.51 0.29 -10.85
N GLN A 300 -3.17 1.39 -11.48
CA GLN A 300 -1.83 1.94 -11.51
C GLN A 300 -1.59 2.85 -10.31
N ALA A 301 -0.40 3.45 -10.24
CA ALA A 301 -0.02 4.25 -9.09
C ALA A 301 0.84 5.45 -9.50
N ARG A 302 1.10 6.33 -8.54
CA ARG A 302 1.86 7.57 -8.71
C ARG A 302 1.13 8.54 -9.63
N ASP A 303 1.83 9.14 -10.60
CA ASP A 303 1.30 10.14 -11.52
C ASP A 303 0.77 11.37 -10.77
N LEU A 304 1.62 11.89 -9.89
CA LEU A 304 1.37 13.07 -9.09
C LEU A 304 2.37 14.17 -9.50
N VAL A 305 1.86 15.24 -10.08
CA VAL A 305 2.62 16.46 -10.37
C VAL A 305 2.63 17.33 -9.13
N ILE A 306 3.81 17.76 -8.71
CA ILE A 306 4.01 18.62 -7.55
C ILE A 306 4.66 19.91 -7.99
N GLU A 307 4.00 21.04 -7.73
CA GLU A 307 4.57 22.37 -7.85
C GLU A 307 4.71 22.92 -6.43
N ALA A 308 5.94 23.15 -5.98
CA ALA A 308 6.19 23.54 -4.59
C ALA A 308 7.13 24.74 -4.50
N ALA A 309 6.92 25.56 -3.47
CA ALA A 309 7.79 26.66 -3.08
C ALA A 309 8.15 26.53 -1.59
N LEU A 310 9.44 26.55 -1.28
CA LEU A 310 9.99 26.40 0.05
C LEU A 310 10.85 27.61 0.41
N GLY A 311 10.46 28.35 1.45
CA GLY A 311 11.10 29.59 1.88
C GLY A 311 12.05 29.39 3.06
N PHE A 312 13.20 30.07 3.02
CA PHE A 312 14.22 30.03 4.06
C PHE A 312 14.62 31.45 4.45
N ASP A 313 15.02 31.63 5.71
CA ASP A 313 15.72 32.83 6.18
C ASP A 313 17.17 32.86 5.71
N ALA A 314 17.90 33.94 6.03
CA ALA A 314 19.31 34.13 5.66
C ALA A 314 20.26 33.09 6.28
N ASP A 315 19.83 32.45 7.39
CA ASP A 315 20.60 31.41 8.09
C ASP A 315 20.24 30.00 7.60
N GLY A 316 19.35 29.87 6.60
CA GLY A 316 18.92 28.59 6.06
C GLY A 316 17.89 27.85 6.92
N ARG A 317 17.11 28.57 7.77
CA ARG A 317 15.99 27.99 8.51
C ARG A 317 14.72 28.10 7.69
N LEU A 318 13.91 27.04 7.70
CA LEU A 318 12.62 26.97 7.02
C LEU A 318 11.63 27.95 7.63
N LEU A 319 10.93 28.67 6.77
CA LEU A 319 9.88 29.66 7.12
C LEU A 319 8.50 29.18 6.66
N ALA A 320 8.38 28.77 5.40
CA ALA A 320 7.10 28.43 4.81
C ALA A 320 7.22 27.39 3.68
N LEU A 321 6.14 26.63 3.47
CA LEU A 321 5.95 25.73 2.34
C LEU A 321 4.59 25.96 1.71
N HIS A 322 4.56 26.24 0.42
CA HIS A 322 3.36 26.11 -0.41
C HIS A 322 3.53 25.01 -1.44
N THR A 323 2.50 24.19 -1.63
CA THR A 323 2.51 23.13 -2.65
C THR A 323 1.19 23.06 -3.40
N GLN A 324 1.24 22.79 -4.71
CA GLN A 324 0.11 22.31 -5.47
C GLN A 324 0.38 20.89 -5.90
N ASN A 325 -0.48 19.98 -5.50
CA ASN A 325 -0.40 18.57 -5.83
C ASN A 325 -1.53 18.21 -6.80
N THR A 326 -1.19 17.87 -8.04
CA THR A 326 -2.14 17.48 -9.07
C THR A 326 -2.03 15.98 -9.33
N SER A 327 -3.03 15.23 -8.89
CA SER A 327 -3.08 13.76 -9.01
C SER A 327 -3.91 13.34 -10.21
N ASN A 328 -3.34 12.56 -11.11
CA ASN A 328 -4.08 11.89 -12.18
C ASN A 328 -4.74 10.63 -11.62
N ILE A 329 -6.07 10.67 -11.47
CA ILE A 329 -6.84 9.55 -10.89
C ILE A 329 -7.32 8.54 -11.93
N GLY A 330 -6.97 8.72 -13.22
CA GLY A 330 -7.44 7.89 -14.32
C GLY A 330 -8.91 8.11 -14.69
N ALA A 331 -9.51 7.16 -15.38
CA ALA A 331 -10.86 7.29 -15.94
C ALA A 331 -11.98 7.24 -14.89
N PHE A 332 -11.72 6.63 -13.73
CA PHE A 332 -12.71 6.38 -12.68
C PHE A 332 -12.17 6.75 -11.31
N SER A 333 -13.03 7.20 -10.42
CA SER A 333 -12.62 7.50 -9.04
C SER A 333 -12.57 6.23 -8.21
N ALA A 334 -11.37 5.59 -8.14
CA ALA A 334 -11.14 4.42 -7.29
C ALA A 334 -10.54 4.80 -5.93
N SER A 335 -9.71 5.85 -5.86
CA SER A 335 -9.13 6.33 -4.61
C SER A 335 -8.55 7.75 -4.75
N TRP A 336 -8.69 8.57 -3.69
CA TRP A 336 -8.02 9.87 -3.56
C TRP A 336 -6.92 9.84 -2.48
N ILE A 337 -6.67 8.68 -1.90
CA ILE A 337 -5.72 8.50 -0.80
C ILE A 337 -4.31 9.01 -1.14
N PRO A 338 -3.71 8.75 -2.33
CA PRO A 338 -2.37 9.25 -2.61
C PRO A 338 -2.26 10.78 -2.54
N LEU A 339 -3.25 11.51 -3.05
CA LEU A 339 -3.31 12.98 -2.99
C LEU A 339 -3.38 13.47 -1.54
N VAL A 340 -4.33 12.94 -0.76
CA VAL A 340 -4.57 13.36 0.63
C VAL A 340 -3.39 13.03 1.52
N LYS A 341 -2.90 11.79 1.49
CA LYS A 341 -1.77 11.36 2.34
C LYS A 341 -0.46 12.02 1.94
N GLY A 342 -0.27 12.35 0.66
CA GLY A 342 0.85 13.13 0.19
C GLY A 342 0.87 14.52 0.83
N ILE A 343 -0.25 15.26 0.79
CA ILE A 343 -0.34 16.58 1.42
C ILE A 343 -0.11 16.50 2.93
N MET A 344 -0.75 15.55 3.61
CA MET A 344 -0.61 15.41 5.07
C MET A 344 0.84 15.27 5.52
N ILE A 345 1.70 14.63 4.74
CA ILE A 345 3.09 14.36 5.13
C ILE A 345 4.12 15.18 4.35
N MET A 346 3.68 16.20 3.60
CA MET A 346 4.53 17.01 2.72
C MET A 346 5.67 17.73 3.46
N THR A 347 5.55 17.95 4.76
CA THR A 347 6.61 18.56 5.60
C THR A 347 7.75 17.59 5.94
N GLY A 348 7.56 16.29 5.70
CA GLY A 348 8.54 15.27 6.06
C GLY A 348 8.89 15.30 7.56
N LEU A 349 10.18 15.38 7.86
CA LEU A 349 10.72 15.47 9.22
C LEU A 349 11.16 16.89 9.60
N TYR A 350 10.71 17.91 8.87
CA TYR A 350 11.21 19.27 9.04
C TYR A 350 10.24 20.17 9.79
N ARG A 351 10.80 21.12 10.57
CA ARG A 351 10.06 22.19 11.21
C ARG A 351 9.76 23.28 10.21
N ILE A 352 8.53 23.33 9.74
CA ILE A 352 8.05 24.35 8.81
C ILE A 352 6.92 25.10 9.48
N PRO A 353 7.14 26.37 9.90
CA PRO A 353 6.18 27.13 10.70
C PRO A 353 4.85 27.42 10.00
N ASP A 354 4.89 27.65 8.68
CA ASP A 354 3.71 27.98 7.89
C ASP A 354 3.61 27.05 6.69
N VAL A 355 2.44 26.47 6.47
CA VAL A 355 2.23 25.50 5.40
C VAL A 355 0.86 25.66 4.77
N SER A 356 0.82 25.60 3.43
CA SER A 356 -0.43 25.54 2.69
C SER A 356 -0.32 24.65 1.46
N ALA A 357 -1.47 24.15 0.99
CA ALA A 357 -1.52 23.32 -0.21
C ALA A 357 -2.75 23.63 -1.07
N ARG A 358 -2.62 23.37 -2.37
CA ARG A 358 -3.75 23.19 -3.28
C ARG A 358 -3.77 21.72 -3.73
N ALA A 359 -4.90 21.07 -3.52
CA ALA A 359 -5.15 19.69 -3.92
C ALA A 359 -5.98 19.67 -5.22
N VAL A 360 -5.44 19.09 -6.28
CA VAL A 360 -6.14 18.92 -7.55
C VAL A 360 -6.18 17.44 -7.91
N ALA A 361 -7.35 16.92 -8.27
CA ALA A 361 -7.48 15.60 -8.87
C ALA A 361 -8.05 15.73 -10.28
N VAL A 362 -7.39 15.10 -11.25
CA VAL A 362 -7.82 15.14 -12.66
C VAL A 362 -8.08 13.75 -13.21
N GLN A 363 -9.06 13.66 -14.10
CA GLN A 363 -9.40 12.44 -14.82
C GLN A 363 -8.67 12.39 -16.15
N SER A 364 -8.31 11.16 -16.56
CA SER A 364 -7.65 10.88 -17.83
C SER A 364 -8.17 9.56 -18.42
N THR A 365 -7.84 9.29 -19.65
CA THR A 365 -8.22 8.03 -20.36
C THR A 365 -7.21 6.91 -20.09
N THR A 366 -6.86 6.71 -18.81
CA THR A 366 -5.97 5.66 -18.31
C THR A 366 -6.66 4.83 -17.23
N PRO A 367 -6.17 3.63 -16.89
CA PRO A 367 -6.67 2.91 -15.72
C PRO A 367 -6.66 3.77 -14.44
N PRO A 368 -7.55 3.54 -13.49
CA PRO A 368 -7.55 4.28 -12.23
C PRO A 368 -6.20 4.18 -11.50
N THR A 369 -5.82 5.25 -10.79
CA THR A 369 -4.74 5.16 -9.81
C THR A 369 -5.28 4.74 -8.44
N TYR A 370 -4.45 3.99 -7.71
CA TYR A 370 -4.77 3.45 -6.41
C TYR A 370 -3.55 3.47 -5.48
N PRO A 371 -3.71 3.41 -4.15
CA PRO A 371 -2.60 3.29 -3.24
C PRO A 371 -1.64 2.16 -3.63
N TYR A 372 -0.39 2.51 -3.90
CA TYR A 372 0.72 1.59 -4.08
C TYR A 372 1.77 1.94 -3.05
N ARG A 373 2.38 0.97 -2.41
CA ARG A 373 3.33 1.02 -1.30
C ARG A 373 3.83 2.45 -1.01
N SER A 374 3.50 2.96 0.15
CA SER A 374 3.69 4.36 0.61
C SER A 374 2.73 5.43 0.05
N ALA A 375 1.81 5.15 -0.86
CA ALA A 375 0.71 5.99 -1.36
C ALA A 375 0.84 7.52 -1.14
N GLY A 376 1.39 8.24 -2.11
CA GLY A 376 1.61 9.71 -2.08
C GLY A 376 2.91 10.16 -1.41
N ARG A 377 3.54 9.33 -0.54
CA ARG A 377 4.76 9.69 0.19
C ARG A 377 6.01 9.70 -0.69
N PRO A 378 6.27 8.73 -1.58
CA PRO A 378 7.43 8.78 -2.46
C PRO A 378 7.49 10.04 -3.30
N GLU A 379 6.32 10.47 -3.80
CA GLU A 379 6.17 11.65 -4.64
C GLU A 379 6.56 12.91 -3.86
N VAL A 380 5.99 13.09 -2.66
CA VAL A 380 6.23 14.30 -1.86
C VAL A 380 7.61 14.29 -1.20
N MET A 381 8.13 13.13 -0.78
CA MET A 381 9.50 13.02 -0.26
C MET A 381 10.51 13.30 -1.36
N TYR A 382 10.27 12.84 -2.59
CA TYR A 382 11.12 13.17 -3.74
C TYR A 382 11.18 14.69 -3.95
N ALA A 383 10.05 15.38 -4.01
CA ALA A 383 10.02 16.83 -4.19
C ALA A 383 10.71 17.56 -3.03
N LEU A 384 10.35 17.23 -1.78
CA LEU A 384 10.88 17.89 -0.59
C LEU A 384 12.41 17.73 -0.47
N GLU A 385 12.93 16.51 -0.58
CA GLU A 385 14.35 16.22 -0.41
C GLU A 385 15.21 16.74 -1.58
N ARG A 386 14.63 16.86 -2.80
CA ARG A 386 15.26 17.61 -3.88
C ARG A 386 15.36 19.09 -3.55
N MET A 387 14.29 19.69 -3.02
CA MET A 387 14.29 21.08 -2.62
C MET A 387 15.27 21.38 -1.49
N MET A 388 15.47 20.44 -0.55
CA MET A 388 16.49 20.56 0.50
C MET A 388 17.90 20.58 -0.08
N ASP A 389 18.22 19.77 -1.08
CA ASP A 389 19.54 19.83 -1.77
C ASP A 389 19.72 21.12 -2.59
N MET A 390 18.65 21.58 -3.24
CA MET A 390 18.67 22.88 -3.94
C MET A 390 18.83 24.06 -2.96
N ALA A 391 18.22 23.97 -1.77
CA ALA A 391 18.36 24.96 -0.71
C ALA A 391 19.81 24.99 -0.16
N ALA A 392 20.46 23.85 -0.01
CA ALA A 392 21.87 23.79 0.37
C ALA A 392 22.74 24.59 -0.61
N GLU A 393 22.50 24.44 -1.92
CA GLU A 393 23.21 25.19 -2.95
C GLU A 393 22.89 26.69 -2.88
N ALA A 394 21.63 27.07 -2.72
CA ALA A 394 21.19 28.49 -2.70
C ALA A 394 21.67 29.23 -1.46
N THR A 395 21.77 28.57 -0.31
CA THR A 395 22.23 29.14 0.97
C THR A 395 23.72 29.03 1.18
N GLY A 396 24.43 28.23 0.36
CA GLY A 396 25.86 27.93 0.52
C GLY A 396 26.16 27.00 1.70
N LEU A 397 25.15 26.34 2.27
CA LEU A 397 25.31 25.35 3.33
C LEU A 397 25.60 23.97 2.75
N ASP A 398 26.25 23.12 3.55
CA ASP A 398 26.36 21.69 3.24
C ASP A 398 25.01 21.00 3.26
N ARG A 399 24.83 19.94 2.46
CA ARG A 399 23.58 19.16 2.35
C ARG A 399 23.15 18.51 3.67
N ILE A 400 24.09 18.14 4.51
CA ILE A 400 23.80 17.59 5.84
C ILE A 400 23.44 18.73 6.79
N GLU A 401 24.17 19.85 6.74
CA GLU A 401 23.95 21.00 7.61
C GLU A 401 22.57 21.66 7.42
N ILE A 402 22.09 21.80 6.18
CA ILE A 402 20.74 22.34 5.92
C ILE A 402 19.66 21.44 6.55
N ARG A 403 19.84 20.12 6.56
CA ARG A 403 18.95 19.17 7.21
C ARG A 403 19.04 19.25 8.74
N ARG A 404 20.25 19.29 9.30
CA ARG A 404 20.47 19.45 10.76
C ARG A 404 19.76 20.65 11.35
N ARG A 405 19.78 21.78 10.64
CA ARG A 405 19.15 23.04 11.11
C ARG A 405 17.64 22.96 11.18
N ASN A 406 17.04 22.14 10.33
CA ASN A 406 15.61 22.16 10.08
C ASN A 406 14.86 20.93 10.58
N VAL A 407 15.57 19.83 10.88
CA VAL A 407 14.92 18.61 11.36
C VAL A 407 14.27 18.82 12.74
N ILE A 408 13.09 18.25 12.93
CA ILE A 408 12.39 18.20 14.22
C ILE A 408 13.25 17.41 15.21
N THR A 409 13.41 17.93 16.41
CA THR A 409 14.21 17.31 17.48
C THR A 409 13.29 16.70 18.55
N PRO A 410 13.80 15.80 19.42
CA PRO A 410 13.02 15.26 20.54
C PRO A 410 12.46 16.33 21.48
N ALA A 411 13.10 17.51 21.56
CA ALA A 411 12.63 18.62 22.40
C ALA A 411 11.41 19.36 21.80
N ASP A 412 11.13 19.16 20.52
CA ASP A 412 9.99 19.80 19.84
C ASP A 412 8.70 18.98 20.00
N PHE A 413 8.77 17.72 20.47
CA PHE A 413 7.59 16.87 20.59
C PHE A 413 6.65 17.25 21.73
N PRO A 414 5.33 17.15 21.56
CA PRO A 414 4.63 16.84 20.31
C PRO A 414 4.67 18.02 19.31
N TYR A 415 4.98 17.74 18.04
CA TYR A 415 5.07 18.75 16.99
C TYR A 415 3.93 18.55 15.98
N ASP A 416 3.10 19.57 15.81
CA ASP A 416 2.07 19.62 14.77
C ASP A 416 2.69 20.12 13.46
N ASN A 417 2.50 19.37 12.38
CA ASN A 417 3.09 19.69 11.09
C ASN A 417 2.26 20.68 10.23
N GLY A 418 1.15 21.19 10.77
CA GLY A 418 0.25 22.10 10.09
C GLY A 418 -0.70 21.45 9.05
N PHE A 419 -0.49 20.19 8.70
CA PHE A 419 -1.36 19.41 7.81
C PHE A 419 -2.13 18.29 8.55
N GLY A 420 -2.36 18.46 9.85
CA GLY A 420 -3.18 17.56 10.67
C GLY A 420 -2.45 16.33 11.21
N LEU A 421 -1.11 16.28 11.12
CA LEU A 421 -0.31 15.23 11.73
C LEU A 421 0.50 15.76 12.91
N THR A 422 0.59 14.94 13.95
CA THR A 422 1.42 15.22 15.14
C THR A 422 2.55 14.21 15.22
N HIS A 423 3.79 14.70 15.21
CA HIS A 423 4.98 13.92 15.53
C HIS A 423 5.07 13.79 17.05
N GLU A 424 5.10 12.56 17.58
CA GLU A 424 5.03 12.28 19.02
C GLU A 424 6.30 11.68 19.60
N SER A 425 7.07 11.01 18.76
CA SER A 425 8.28 10.30 19.16
C SER A 425 9.20 10.09 17.96
N GLY A 426 10.48 10.01 18.22
CA GLY A 426 11.54 9.79 17.25
C GLY A 426 12.83 10.47 17.71
N ASP A 427 13.93 10.13 17.07
CA ASP A 427 15.16 10.89 17.15
C ASP A 427 15.68 11.09 15.73
N TYR A 428 15.08 12.06 15.03
CA TYR A 428 15.39 12.34 13.62
C TYR A 428 16.82 12.84 13.41
N PRO A 429 17.39 13.69 14.32
CA PRO A 429 18.82 14.00 14.28
C PRO A 429 19.69 12.74 14.38
N GLN A 430 19.38 11.81 15.30
CA GLN A 430 20.15 10.57 15.44
C GLN A 430 20.08 9.71 14.17
N ALA A 431 18.91 9.65 13.51
CA ALA A 431 18.76 8.90 12.24
C ALA A 431 19.65 9.49 11.14
N LEU A 432 19.67 10.83 11.01
CA LEU A 432 20.53 11.53 10.06
C LEU A 432 22.00 11.26 10.32
N GLU A 433 22.50 11.46 11.56
CA GLU A 433 23.90 11.22 11.91
C GLU A 433 24.29 9.75 11.71
N ALA A 434 23.42 8.81 12.13
CA ALA A 434 23.68 7.39 11.94
C ALA A 434 23.78 6.98 10.46
N ALA A 435 23.00 7.63 9.57
CA ALA A 435 23.09 7.40 8.13
C ALA A 435 24.39 7.97 7.55
N VAL A 436 24.80 9.15 7.97
CA VAL A 436 26.07 9.78 7.60
C VAL A 436 27.26 8.90 8.02
N ASP A 437 27.26 8.44 9.27
CA ASP A 437 28.33 7.59 9.81
C ASP A 437 28.38 6.22 9.09
N LEU A 438 27.24 5.56 8.97
CA LEU A 438 27.14 4.21 8.41
C LEU A 438 27.48 4.18 6.91
N SER A 439 27.20 5.28 6.18
CA SER A 439 27.57 5.42 4.76
C SER A 439 29.04 5.77 4.54
N ASP A 440 29.79 6.11 5.60
CA ASP A 440 31.13 6.69 5.47
C ASP A 440 31.10 7.91 4.51
N TRP A 441 30.20 8.87 4.84
CA TRP A 441 29.98 10.05 3.99
C TRP A 441 31.27 10.83 3.72
N ASP A 442 32.11 11.01 4.73
CA ASP A 442 33.38 11.73 4.61
C ASP A 442 34.42 11.02 3.72
N GLY A 443 34.30 9.69 3.60
CA GLY A 443 35.15 8.88 2.71
C GLY A 443 34.75 8.93 1.23
N PHE A 444 33.59 9.54 0.91
CA PHE A 444 33.04 9.57 -0.45
C PHE A 444 33.98 10.21 -1.51
N PRO A 445 34.73 11.31 -1.24
CA PRO A 445 35.65 11.89 -2.23
C PRO A 445 36.66 10.89 -2.76
N ALA A 446 37.19 10.01 -1.93
CA ALA A 446 38.16 8.97 -2.36
C ALA A 446 37.49 7.92 -3.26
N ARG A 447 36.22 7.54 -2.95
CA ARG A 447 35.44 6.61 -3.78
C ARG A 447 35.09 7.23 -5.14
N ARG A 448 34.76 8.53 -5.19
CA ARG A 448 34.55 9.28 -6.44
C ARG A 448 35.84 9.31 -7.31
N GLU A 449 37.00 9.57 -6.70
CA GLU A 449 38.29 9.56 -7.41
C GLU A 449 38.61 8.15 -7.98
N ASP A 450 38.28 7.10 -7.24
CA ASP A 450 38.49 5.73 -7.72
C ASP A 450 37.55 5.38 -8.90
N ALA A 451 36.30 5.79 -8.86
CA ALA A 451 35.36 5.64 -9.99
C ALA A 451 35.88 6.38 -11.24
N ALA A 452 36.39 7.61 -11.06
CA ALA A 452 36.97 8.39 -12.15
C ALA A 452 38.16 7.70 -12.81
N LYS A 453 39.02 6.98 -12.05
CA LYS A 453 40.11 6.16 -12.61
C LYS A 453 39.61 5.01 -13.50
N ARG A 454 38.37 4.56 -13.28
CA ARG A 454 37.68 3.54 -14.10
C ARG A 454 36.89 4.14 -15.27
N GLY A 455 36.86 5.47 -15.41
CA GLY A 455 36.09 6.19 -16.43
C GLY A 455 34.65 6.38 -16.10
N LEU A 456 34.23 6.19 -14.84
CA LEU A 456 32.88 6.33 -14.34
C LEU A 456 32.69 7.61 -13.53
N LEU A 457 31.49 8.13 -13.52
CA LEU A 457 31.06 9.27 -12.68
C LEU A 457 30.35 8.74 -11.45
N ARG A 458 30.79 9.11 -10.24
CA ARG A 458 30.16 8.64 -9.00
C ARG A 458 29.52 9.78 -8.25
N GLY A 459 28.28 9.56 -7.81
CA GLY A 459 27.49 10.50 -7.01
C GLY A 459 26.95 9.89 -5.75
N ILE A 460 26.69 10.75 -4.75
CA ILE A 460 26.11 10.39 -3.47
C ILE A 460 24.86 11.24 -3.19
N GLY A 461 23.80 10.62 -2.71
CA GLY A 461 22.55 11.30 -2.34
C GLY A 461 22.09 10.86 -0.96
N ILE A 462 21.53 11.81 -0.21
CA ILE A 462 20.92 11.57 1.09
C ILE A 462 19.49 12.07 1.06
N ALA A 463 18.59 11.35 1.75
CA ALA A 463 17.20 11.76 1.92
C ALA A 463 16.66 11.28 3.27
N ASN A 464 15.93 12.16 3.95
CA ASN A 464 15.10 11.82 5.08
C ASN A 464 13.71 11.39 4.60
N TYR A 465 12.97 10.61 5.39
CA TYR A 465 11.57 10.33 5.11
C TYR A 465 10.75 10.21 6.39
N ALA A 466 9.48 10.55 6.25
CA ALA A 466 8.44 10.19 7.19
C ALA A 466 7.49 9.18 6.54
N ASP A 467 7.11 8.14 7.28
CA ASP A 467 6.09 7.17 6.90
C ASP A 467 4.91 7.25 7.87
N LEU A 468 3.71 6.91 7.39
CA LEU A 468 2.48 7.18 8.10
C LEU A 468 1.64 5.91 8.24
N SER A 469 1.50 5.41 9.47
CA SER A 469 0.54 4.36 9.78
C SER A 469 -0.81 4.97 10.15
N THR A 470 -1.78 4.81 9.26
CA THR A 470 -3.19 5.24 9.40
C THR A 470 -4.12 4.17 8.80
N GLY A 471 -5.25 4.59 8.25
CA GLY A 471 -6.20 3.76 7.54
C GLY A 471 -7.33 3.28 8.44
N TYR A 472 -7.95 2.16 8.09
CA TYR A 472 -9.10 1.66 8.82
C TYR A 472 -8.81 1.51 10.32
N PRO A 473 -9.56 2.18 11.20
CA PRO A 473 -9.16 2.36 12.60
C PRO A 473 -9.53 1.18 13.51
N ARG A 474 -10.27 0.19 13.01
CA ARG A 474 -10.73 -0.95 13.79
C ARG A 474 -9.97 -2.22 13.44
N GLU A 475 -9.70 -3.06 14.44
CA GLU A 475 -9.14 -4.39 14.26
C GLU A 475 -9.73 -5.34 15.29
N TRP A 476 -9.90 -6.59 14.88
CA TRP A 476 -10.45 -7.66 15.70
C TRP A 476 -9.53 -8.88 15.68
N THR A 477 -9.50 -9.58 16.83
CA THR A 477 -8.86 -10.89 16.96
C THR A 477 -9.62 -11.77 17.94
N GLU A 478 -9.47 -13.09 17.76
CA GLU A 478 -9.89 -14.11 18.68
C GLU A 478 -8.73 -15.06 18.92
N ILE A 479 -8.45 -15.39 20.20
CA ILE A 479 -7.46 -16.38 20.60
C ILE A 479 -8.18 -17.52 21.31
N ASP A 480 -7.99 -18.74 20.82
CA ASP A 480 -8.57 -19.98 21.35
C ASP A 480 -7.43 -20.92 21.82
N VAL A 481 -7.31 -21.08 23.12
CA VAL A 481 -6.34 -21.99 23.75
C VAL A 481 -6.97 -23.36 23.95
N ARG A 482 -6.46 -24.36 23.23
CA ARG A 482 -7.02 -25.70 23.19
C ARG A 482 -6.33 -26.66 24.14
N PRO A 483 -7.08 -27.57 24.76
CA PRO A 483 -6.51 -28.56 25.69
C PRO A 483 -5.44 -29.48 25.05
N GLU A 484 -5.49 -29.63 23.73
CA GLU A 484 -4.58 -30.49 22.96
C GLU A 484 -3.16 -29.90 22.84
N GLY A 485 -2.97 -28.63 23.28
CA GLY A 485 -1.67 -27.97 23.32
C GLY A 485 -1.42 -27.01 22.17
N ASP A 486 -2.41 -26.77 21.35
CA ASP A 486 -2.39 -25.77 20.24
C ASP A 486 -3.21 -24.54 20.59
N ILE A 487 -2.85 -23.42 19.93
CA ILE A 487 -3.52 -22.12 20.08
C ILE A 487 -3.88 -21.62 18.69
N LEU A 488 -5.16 -21.39 18.48
CA LEU A 488 -5.66 -20.83 17.25
C LEU A 488 -5.89 -19.32 17.42
N VAL A 489 -5.29 -18.53 16.57
CA VAL A 489 -5.50 -17.08 16.47
C VAL A 489 -6.27 -16.79 15.19
N GLN A 490 -7.40 -16.09 15.28
CA GLN A 490 -8.09 -15.51 14.13
C GLN A 490 -7.93 -14.00 14.19
N ILE A 491 -7.53 -13.36 13.08
CA ILE A 491 -7.27 -11.91 13.05
C ILE A 491 -7.73 -11.29 11.73
N GLY A 492 -8.28 -10.07 11.81
CA GLY A 492 -8.85 -9.37 10.66
C GLY A 492 -7.83 -8.87 9.65
N THR A 493 -6.63 -8.48 10.09
CA THR A 493 -5.53 -8.16 9.18
C THR A 493 -4.87 -9.43 8.65
N MET A 494 -4.30 -9.37 7.44
CA MET A 494 -3.82 -10.57 6.76
C MET A 494 -2.42 -10.44 6.19
N ALA A 495 -1.77 -11.57 5.90
CA ALA A 495 -0.52 -11.61 5.19
C ALA A 495 -0.74 -11.60 3.66
N THR A 496 0.13 -10.87 2.96
CA THR A 496 0.25 -10.88 1.49
C THR A 496 1.71 -11.12 1.07
N GLY A 497 2.47 -11.84 1.92
CA GLY A 497 3.88 -12.18 1.75
C GLY A 497 4.84 -11.59 2.81
N GLN A 498 4.37 -10.67 3.67
CA GLN A 498 5.22 -9.96 4.66
C GLN A 498 5.48 -10.74 5.97
N GLY A 499 5.01 -11.98 6.11
CA GLY A 499 5.40 -12.85 7.21
C GLY A 499 4.58 -12.72 8.50
N HIS A 500 3.30 -12.36 8.40
CA HIS A 500 2.48 -12.11 9.60
C HIS A 500 2.11 -13.38 10.37
N GLN A 501 2.07 -14.57 9.76
CA GLN A 501 1.90 -15.80 10.53
C GLN A 501 3.03 -15.96 11.56
N THR A 502 4.27 -15.66 11.17
CA THR A 502 5.44 -15.68 12.06
C THR A 502 5.38 -14.57 13.10
N THR A 503 5.20 -13.32 12.68
CA THR A 503 5.32 -12.17 13.59
C THR A 503 4.17 -12.08 14.59
N PHE A 504 2.95 -12.46 14.23
CA PHE A 504 1.83 -12.54 15.17
C PHE A 504 2.00 -13.72 16.13
N SER A 505 2.54 -14.86 15.68
CA SER A 505 2.91 -15.96 16.59
C SER A 505 3.96 -15.52 17.62
N GLN A 506 4.94 -14.66 17.24
CA GLN A 506 5.92 -14.11 18.19
C GLN A 506 5.25 -13.27 19.28
N LEU A 507 4.27 -12.42 18.91
CA LEU A 507 3.53 -11.58 19.86
C LEU A 507 2.74 -12.43 20.86
N VAL A 508 1.99 -13.42 20.37
CA VAL A 508 1.18 -14.28 21.24
C VAL A 508 2.08 -15.16 22.11
N ALA A 509 3.17 -15.73 21.55
CA ALA A 509 4.14 -16.51 22.30
C ALA A 509 4.79 -15.72 23.44
N GLU A 510 5.10 -14.44 23.21
CA GLU A 510 5.68 -13.56 24.24
C GLU A 510 4.71 -13.29 25.37
N VAL A 511 3.43 -12.94 25.06
CA VAL A 511 2.46 -12.55 26.08
C VAL A 511 1.92 -13.76 26.85
N LEU A 512 1.61 -14.84 26.17
CA LEU A 512 1.12 -16.09 26.79
C LEU A 512 2.25 -16.97 27.32
N GLU A 513 3.50 -16.62 27.11
CA GLU A 513 4.68 -17.41 27.47
C GLU A 513 4.60 -18.88 27.00
N VAL A 514 4.05 -19.10 25.80
CA VAL A 514 3.83 -20.42 25.20
C VAL A 514 4.87 -20.74 24.12
N PRO A 515 5.07 -22.00 23.74
CA PRO A 515 5.93 -22.36 22.62
C PRO A 515 5.45 -21.71 21.32
N PHE A 516 6.37 -21.10 20.56
CA PHE A 516 6.10 -20.45 19.28
C PHE A 516 5.38 -21.37 18.28
N ASP A 517 5.77 -22.64 18.24
CA ASP A 517 5.23 -23.63 17.31
C ASP A 517 3.80 -24.09 17.67
N ALA A 518 3.35 -23.83 18.90
CA ALA A 518 1.99 -24.17 19.33
C ALA A 518 0.92 -23.21 18.75
N ILE A 519 1.31 -22.10 18.11
CA ILE A 519 0.40 -21.06 17.67
C ILE A 519 0.14 -21.17 16.17
N ASP A 520 -1.12 -21.26 15.77
CA ASP A 520 -1.58 -21.17 14.39
C ASP A 520 -2.36 -19.86 14.17
N VAL A 521 -1.97 -19.09 13.13
CA VAL A 521 -2.60 -17.82 12.79
C VAL A 521 -3.45 -17.98 11.54
N GLY A 522 -4.76 -17.78 11.68
CA GLY A 522 -5.75 -17.78 10.62
C GLY A 522 -6.23 -16.37 10.28
N TYR A 523 -6.49 -16.14 9.00
CA TYR A 523 -7.05 -14.91 8.43
C TYR A 523 -7.77 -15.23 7.11
N GLY A 524 -8.37 -14.23 6.49
CA GLY A 524 -8.80 -14.32 5.09
C GLY A 524 -10.14 -15.01 4.83
N ASP A 525 -10.98 -15.23 5.85
CA ASP A 525 -12.33 -15.81 5.70
C ASP A 525 -13.36 -15.04 6.53
N THR A 526 -14.30 -14.36 5.87
CA THR A 526 -15.30 -13.52 6.53
C THR A 526 -16.35 -14.30 7.35
N ASP A 527 -16.36 -15.63 7.29
CA ASP A 527 -17.15 -16.46 8.21
C ASP A 527 -16.44 -16.70 9.56
N LYS A 528 -15.13 -16.48 9.61
CA LYS A 528 -14.28 -16.69 10.81
C LYS A 528 -13.87 -15.38 11.47
N ILE A 529 -13.90 -14.29 10.73
CA ILE A 529 -13.40 -12.98 11.14
C ILE A 529 -14.60 -12.04 11.22
N LYS A 530 -14.74 -11.34 12.35
CA LYS A 530 -15.88 -10.44 12.58
C LYS A 530 -15.70 -9.06 11.98
N ASP A 531 -14.45 -8.56 11.98
CA ASP A 531 -14.07 -7.27 11.40
C ASP A 531 -12.57 -7.21 11.14
N GLY A 532 -12.09 -6.25 10.37
CA GLY A 532 -10.68 -5.99 10.15
C GLY A 532 -10.38 -5.17 8.92
N GLY A 533 -9.39 -4.28 9.04
CA GLY A 533 -9.00 -3.37 7.97
C GLY A 533 -8.17 -4.00 6.87
N GLY A 534 -7.71 -5.23 7.03
CA GLY A 534 -6.74 -5.83 6.13
C GLY A 534 -5.33 -5.22 6.28
N THR A 535 -4.47 -5.46 5.29
CA THR A 535 -3.06 -5.03 5.31
C THR A 535 -2.82 -3.85 4.39
N HIS A 536 -2.49 -2.70 4.98
CA HIS A 536 -2.12 -1.45 4.30
C HIS A 536 -1.50 -0.44 5.28
N SER A 537 -0.85 0.61 4.78
CA SER A 537 -0.39 1.78 5.56
C SER A 537 0.41 1.41 6.82
N GLY A 538 1.22 0.36 6.80
CA GLY A 538 2.00 -0.08 7.96
C GLY A 538 1.18 -0.44 9.20
N ARG A 539 -0.17 -0.63 9.08
CA ARG A 539 -1.07 -0.80 10.22
C ARG A 539 -1.08 -2.21 10.82
N SER A 540 -0.80 -3.24 10.02
CA SER A 540 -1.03 -4.64 10.42
C SER A 540 -0.31 -5.03 11.70
N MET A 541 0.99 -4.73 11.81
CA MET A 541 1.74 -5.04 13.03
C MET A 541 1.31 -4.18 14.21
N ARG A 542 1.08 -2.88 14.01
CA ARG A 542 0.64 -1.96 15.05
C ARG A 542 -0.73 -2.34 15.62
N MET A 543 -1.72 -2.51 14.75
CA MET A 543 -3.09 -2.87 15.18
C MET A 543 -3.14 -4.30 15.69
N GLY A 544 -2.45 -5.22 15.01
CA GLY A 544 -2.31 -6.62 15.46
C GLY A 544 -1.70 -6.72 16.85
N ALA A 545 -0.66 -5.94 17.15
CA ALA A 545 -0.06 -5.92 18.48
C ALA A 545 -1.07 -5.47 19.56
N ILE A 546 -1.87 -4.43 19.28
CA ILE A 546 -2.88 -3.94 20.23
C ILE A 546 -3.90 -5.04 20.56
N VAL A 547 -4.52 -5.64 19.53
CA VAL A 547 -5.59 -6.62 19.74
C VAL A 547 -5.06 -7.97 20.26
N LEU A 548 -3.89 -8.42 19.77
CA LEU A 548 -3.29 -9.68 20.24
C LEU A 548 -2.83 -9.61 21.70
N CYS A 549 -2.23 -8.49 22.12
CA CYS A 549 -1.87 -8.28 23.53
C CYS A 549 -3.11 -8.21 24.43
N ASP A 550 -4.17 -7.51 24.00
CA ASP A 550 -5.41 -7.40 24.78
C ASP A 550 -6.09 -8.77 24.93
N ALA A 551 -6.29 -9.53 23.85
CA ALA A 551 -6.87 -10.86 23.89
C ALA A 551 -6.03 -11.85 24.71
N SER A 552 -4.70 -11.82 24.55
CA SER A 552 -3.79 -12.69 25.35
C SER A 552 -3.87 -12.39 26.85
N ASN A 553 -3.93 -11.11 27.24
CA ASN A 553 -4.11 -10.74 28.64
C ASN A 553 -5.46 -11.21 29.21
N LYS A 554 -6.55 -11.10 28.44
CA LYS A 554 -7.88 -11.63 28.82
C LYS A 554 -7.85 -13.15 29.01
N ILE A 555 -7.14 -13.87 28.13
CA ILE A 555 -6.90 -15.33 28.32
C ILE A 555 -6.22 -15.61 29.66
N ILE A 556 -5.13 -14.89 29.99
CA ILE A 556 -4.41 -15.07 31.26
C ILE A 556 -5.31 -14.77 32.47
N GLU A 557 -6.09 -13.68 32.41
CA GLU A 557 -7.02 -13.29 33.49
C GLU A 557 -8.11 -14.33 33.70
N ARG A 558 -8.78 -14.78 32.62
CA ARG A 558 -9.82 -15.81 32.72
C ARG A 558 -9.23 -17.14 33.18
N ALA A 559 -8.07 -17.54 32.62
CA ALA A 559 -7.37 -18.77 33.01
C ALA A 559 -6.94 -18.75 34.48
N ARG A 560 -6.50 -17.59 35.05
CA ARG A 560 -6.18 -17.43 36.47
C ARG A 560 -7.40 -17.66 37.35
N ARG A 561 -8.58 -17.15 36.97
CA ARG A 561 -9.83 -17.41 37.69
C ARG A 561 -10.21 -18.89 37.65
N ILE A 562 -10.04 -19.57 36.52
CA ILE A 562 -10.26 -21.01 36.42
C ILE A 562 -9.26 -21.77 37.28
N ALA A 563 -7.98 -21.40 37.21
CA ALA A 563 -6.90 -22.02 38.00
C ALA A 563 -7.15 -21.88 39.52
N SER A 564 -7.72 -20.77 39.98
CA SER A 564 -8.09 -20.59 41.39
C SER A 564 -9.09 -21.63 41.87
N HIS A 565 -10.08 -22.00 41.04
CA HIS A 565 -11.03 -23.06 41.32
C HIS A 565 -10.38 -24.47 41.22
N VAL A 566 -9.50 -24.68 40.23
CA VAL A 566 -8.80 -25.98 40.06
C VAL A 566 -7.84 -26.24 41.21
N LEU A 567 -7.14 -25.20 41.63
CA LEU A 567 -6.14 -25.25 42.69
C LEU A 567 -6.72 -24.96 44.09
N GLU A 568 -8.01 -24.69 44.22
CA GLU A 568 -8.70 -24.34 45.47
C GLU A 568 -7.92 -23.26 46.27
N ALA A 569 -7.52 -22.17 45.59
CA ALA A 569 -6.73 -21.06 46.15
C ALA A 569 -7.34 -19.74 45.73
N ALA A 570 -7.05 -18.66 46.49
CA ALA A 570 -7.53 -17.35 46.11
C ALA A 570 -6.85 -16.86 44.81
N GLU A 571 -7.58 -16.17 43.96
CA GLU A 571 -7.07 -15.68 42.66
C GLU A 571 -5.81 -14.80 42.84
N ALA A 572 -5.77 -14.00 43.91
CA ALA A 572 -4.65 -13.13 44.23
C ALA A 572 -3.34 -13.89 44.59
N ASP A 573 -3.48 -15.19 44.98
CA ASP A 573 -2.34 -16.03 45.31
C ASP A 573 -1.86 -16.87 44.09
N ILE A 574 -2.48 -16.69 42.90
CA ILE A 574 -2.09 -17.41 41.69
C ILE A 574 -1.14 -16.57 40.84
N GLU A 575 0.09 -17.03 40.71
CA GLU A 575 1.11 -16.48 39.82
C GLU A 575 1.11 -17.23 38.49
N TYR A 576 1.32 -16.51 37.38
CA TYR A 576 1.45 -17.09 36.05
C TYR A 576 2.85 -16.86 35.48
N ALA A 577 3.51 -17.92 35.14
CA ALA A 577 4.80 -17.89 34.44
C ALA A 577 5.03 -19.19 33.65
N GLU A 578 5.69 -19.09 32.50
CA GLU A 578 6.09 -20.24 31.66
C GLU A 578 4.96 -21.25 31.42
N THR A 579 3.78 -20.77 31.01
CA THR A 579 2.57 -21.56 30.77
C THR A 579 1.92 -22.17 32.00
N VAL A 580 2.36 -21.88 33.21
CA VAL A 580 1.92 -22.51 34.44
C VAL A 580 1.37 -21.51 35.44
N PHE A 581 0.20 -21.85 35.99
CA PHE A 581 -0.39 -21.16 37.14
C PHE A 581 0.05 -21.87 38.42
N THR A 582 0.67 -21.16 39.35
CA THR A 582 1.22 -21.70 40.59
C THR A 582 0.65 -20.95 41.80
N VAL A 583 0.25 -21.66 42.86
CA VAL A 583 -0.14 -21.00 44.12
C VAL A 583 1.15 -20.53 44.81
N ALA A 584 1.24 -19.20 45.04
CA ALA A 584 2.43 -18.56 45.60
C ALA A 584 2.93 -19.25 46.90
N GLY A 585 4.23 -19.56 46.93
CA GLY A 585 4.85 -20.24 48.08
C GLY A 585 4.56 -21.73 48.23
N THR A 586 3.95 -22.38 47.21
CA THR A 586 3.65 -23.82 47.22
C THR A 586 4.13 -24.51 45.94
N ASP A 587 4.01 -25.84 45.87
CA ASP A 587 4.23 -26.67 44.66
C ASP A 587 2.94 -26.97 43.88
N ARG A 588 1.81 -26.44 44.32
CA ARG A 588 0.50 -26.59 43.64
C ARG A 588 0.46 -25.80 42.37
N ARG A 589 0.31 -26.46 41.25
CA ARG A 589 0.35 -25.85 39.93
C ARG A 589 -0.56 -26.52 38.90
N VAL A 590 -0.96 -25.79 37.90
CA VAL A 590 -1.74 -26.27 36.74
C VAL A 590 -1.26 -25.58 35.49
N SER A 591 -1.13 -26.31 34.38
CA SER A 591 -0.73 -25.65 33.10
C SER A 591 -1.89 -24.89 32.44
N LEU A 592 -1.57 -23.98 31.55
CA LEU A 592 -2.56 -23.22 30.75
C LEU A 592 -3.46 -24.18 29.95
N PHE A 593 -2.90 -25.26 29.40
CA PHE A 593 -3.66 -26.23 28.61
C PHE A 593 -4.54 -27.14 29.49
N ASP A 594 -4.09 -27.47 30.69
CA ASP A 594 -4.93 -28.17 31.68
C ASP A 594 -6.07 -27.28 32.19
N VAL A 595 -5.84 -25.96 32.30
CA VAL A 595 -6.88 -24.98 32.61
C VAL A 595 -7.90 -24.93 31.48
N ALA A 596 -7.47 -24.96 30.22
CA ALA A 596 -8.36 -25.05 29.06
C ALA A 596 -9.21 -26.35 29.09
N ALA A 597 -8.59 -27.50 29.43
CA ALA A 597 -9.33 -28.74 29.63
C ALA A 597 -10.35 -28.62 30.78
N ALA A 598 -9.96 -28.03 31.91
CA ALA A 598 -10.85 -27.79 33.04
C ALA A 598 -12.03 -26.90 32.68
N ALA A 599 -11.79 -25.83 31.92
CA ALA A 599 -12.85 -24.93 31.43
C ALA A 599 -13.90 -25.68 30.61
N ARG A 600 -13.46 -26.58 29.72
CA ARG A 600 -14.33 -27.36 28.84
C ARG A 600 -15.09 -28.47 29.59
N ASP A 601 -14.42 -29.18 30.51
CA ASP A 601 -14.92 -30.46 31.02
C ASP A 601 -15.54 -30.38 32.43
N ARG A 602 -15.19 -29.37 33.25
CA ARG A 602 -15.69 -29.23 34.62
C ARG A 602 -17.05 -28.51 34.68
N THR A 603 -18.02 -29.18 35.29
CA THR A 603 -19.38 -28.64 35.48
C THR A 603 -19.58 -27.87 36.78
N ASP A 604 -18.63 -27.94 37.72
CA ASP A 604 -18.64 -27.23 39.00
C ASP A 604 -18.03 -25.83 38.94
N LEU A 605 -17.43 -25.44 37.83
CA LEU A 605 -16.99 -24.04 37.60
C LEU A 605 -18.19 -23.09 37.48
N PRO A 606 -18.02 -21.80 37.84
CA PRO A 606 -18.97 -20.75 37.50
C PRO A 606 -19.33 -20.74 36.00
N GLU A 607 -20.56 -20.39 35.66
CA GLU A 607 -21.07 -20.49 34.30
C GLU A 607 -20.25 -19.66 33.28
N ASP A 608 -19.79 -18.48 33.70
CA ASP A 608 -18.95 -17.57 32.91
C ASP A 608 -17.51 -18.08 32.68
N LEU A 609 -17.08 -19.11 33.40
CA LEU A 609 -15.76 -19.73 33.27
C LEU A 609 -15.79 -21.06 32.48
N ARG A 610 -16.98 -21.60 32.17
CA ARG A 610 -17.14 -22.87 31.43
C ARG A 610 -17.01 -22.66 29.92
N GLY A 611 -16.68 -23.74 29.21
CA GLY A 611 -16.60 -23.82 27.77
C GLY A 611 -15.15 -23.66 27.26
N GLU A 612 -14.97 -23.25 26.02
CA GLU A 612 -13.66 -23.05 25.42
C GLU A 612 -12.90 -21.91 26.13
N LEU A 613 -11.60 -22.07 26.30
CA LEU A 613 -10.73 -20.99 26.81
C LEU A 613 -10.36 -20.07 25.65
N LYS A 614 -11.27 -19.16 25.36
CA LYS A 614 -11.29 -18.33 24.17
C LYS A 614 -11.67 -16.90 24.52
N GLU A 615 -10.91 -15.95 24.02
CA GLU A 615 -11.15 -14.52 24.26
C GLU A 615 -10.98 -13.70 22.98
N GLU A 616 -11.72 -12.61 22.91
CA GLU A 616 -11.73 -11.68 21.80
C GLU A 616 -11.21 -10.30 22.22
N ALA A 617 -10.58 -9.63 21.25
CA ALA A 617 -10.33 -8.19 21.33
C ALA A 617 -10.84 -7.50 20.08
N ASP A 618 -11.54 -6.40 20.28
CA ASP A 618 -12.06 -5.53 19.22
C ASP A 618 -11.72 -4.09 19.59
N VAL A 619 -10.79 -3.49 18.88
CA VAL A 619 -10.23 -2.19 19.25
C VAL A 619 -10.39 -1.19 18.12
N HIS A 620 -10.87 0.00 18.48
CA HIS A 620 -10.90 1.16 17.60
C HIS A 620 -9.77 2.13 17.98
N PHE A 621 -8.82 2.37 17.04
CA PHE A 621 -7.67 3.23 17.24
C PHE A 621 -7.40 4.07 15.98
N ALA A 622 -7.84 5.33 16.00
CA ALA A 622 -7.80 6.24 14.85
C ALA A 622 -6.53 7.11 14.78
N LYS A 623 -5.66 7.06 15.80
CA LYS A 623 -4.46 7.93 15.85
C LYS A 623 -3.43 7.51 14.81
N ALA A 624 -2.86 8.48 14.10
CA ALA A 624 -1.72 8.26 13.22
C ALA A 624 -0.45 7.98 14.00
N VAL A 625 0.42 7.12 13.47
CA VAL A 625 1.76 6.86 14.02
C VAL A 625 2.78 7.06 12.90
N ILE A 626 3.81 7.86 13.18
CA ILE A 626 4.84 8.22 12.22
C ILE A 626 6.07 7.35 12.43
N GLY A 627 6.47 6.60 11.40
CA GLY A 627 7.78 6.01 11.25
C GLY A 627 8.70 6.97 10.48
N SER A 628 9.99 6.79 10.59
CA SER A 628 10.94 7.72 9.99
C SER A 628 12.28 7.06 9.68
N GLY A 629 13.11 7.72 8.90
CA GLY A 629 14.46 7.28 8.67
C GLY A 629 15.26 8.23 7.78
N CYS A 630 16.49 7.85 7.53
CA CYS A 630 17.40 8.53 6.63
C CYS A 630 18.16 7.50 5.81
N HIS A 631 18.11 7.64 4.48
CA HIS A 631 18.83 6.74 3.58
C HIS A 631 19.88 7.50 2.77
N VAL A 632 20.97 6.80 2.45
CA VAL A 632 22.04 7.28 1.57
C VAL A 632 22.22 6.31 0.41
N CYS A 633 22.30 6.85 -0.79
CA CYS A 633 22.49 6.11 -2.04
C CYS A 633 23.79 6.58 -2.72
N GLU A 634 24.60 5.65 -3.23
CA GLU A 634 25.68 5.97 -4.16
C GLU A 634 25.39 5.33 -5.52
N VAL A 635 25.64 6.10 -6.57
CA VAL A 635 25.47 5.66 -7.95
C VAL A 635 26.76 5.83 -8.74
N GLU A 636 26.98 4.95 -9.72
CA GLU A 636 27.99 5.12 -10.78
C GLU A 636 27.28 5.26 -12.13
N ILE A 637 27.73 6.22 -12.93
CA ILE A 637 27.16 6.53 -14.24
C ILE A 637 28.26 6.42 -15.29
N ASP A 638 27.99 5.66 -16.34
CA ASP A 638 28.83 5.64 -17.54
C ASP A 638 28.55 6.89 -18.38
N PRO A 639 29.52 7.80 -18.56
CA PRO A 639 29.32 9.06 -19.28
C PRO A 639 29.06 8.87 -20.78
N ASP A 640 29.43 7.74 -21.37
CA ASP A 640 29.24 7.47 -22.79
C ASP A 640 27.81 7.00 -23.10
N THR A 641 27.21 6.24 -22.22
CA THR A 641 25.91 5.59 -22.42
C THR A 641 24.79 6.14 -21.54
N GLY A 642 25.13 6.79 -20.42
CA GLY A 642 24.15 7.20 -19.39
C GLY A 642 23.67 6.06 -18.52
N VAL A 643 24.19 4.84 -18.68
CA VAL A 643 23.84 3.70 -17.82
C VAL A 643 24.23 4.01 -16.39
N ILE A 644 23.32 3.72 -15.48
CA ILE A 644 23.44 3.96 -14.04
C ILE A 644 23.40 2.65 -13.27
N ASP A 645 24.34 2.50 -12.35
CA ASP A 645 24.39 1.43 -11.37
C ASP A 645 24.26 2.00 -9.95
N VAL A 646 23.38 1.44 -9.14
CA VAL A 646 23.33 1.71 -7.70
C VAL A 646 24.37 0.83 -7.03
N VAL A 647 25.46 1.45 -6.57
CA VAL A 647 26.64 0.70 -6.10
C VAL A 647 26.72 0.56 -4.58
N ASP A 648 25.95 1.38 -3.85
CA ASP A 648 25.86 1.30 -2.39
C ASP A 648 24.54 1.87 -1.88
N TRP A 649 24.02 1.25 -0.83
CA TRP A 649 22.79 1.69 -0.16
C TRP A 649 22.91 1.56 1.36
N THR A 650 22.68 2.66 2.05
CA THR A 650 22.62 2.73 3.51
C THR A 650 21.21 3.12 3.93
N ALA A 651 20.62 2.36 4.85
CA ALA A 651 19.28 2.59 5.39
C ALA A 651 19.31 2.65 6.92
N VAL A 652 18.83 3.74 7.50
CA VAL A 652 18.59 3.87 8.94
C VAL A 652 17.12 4.15 9.14
N ASP A 653 16.40 3.20 9.76
CA ASP A 653 14.95 3.25 9.93
C ASP A 653 14.57 3.23 11.42
N ASP A 654 13.67 4.13 11.84
CA ASP A 654 13.03 4.09 13.16
C ASP A 654 11.63 3.46 13.01
N VAL A 655 11.54 2.21 13.40
CA VAL A 655 10.32 1.39 13.37
C VAL A 655 9.67 1.22 14.75
N GLY A 656 10.12 2.01 15.76
CA GLY A 656 9.80 1.73 17.14
C GLY A 656 10.35 0.37 17.55
N ARG A 657 9.61 -0.40 18.34
CA ARG A 657 10.07 -1.74 18.75
C ARG A 657 10.04 -2.73 17.58
N ALA A 658 11.18 -3.30 17.23
CA ALA A 658 11.31 -4.32 16.21
C ALA A 658 10.82 -5.68 16.73
N ILE A 659 9.78 -6.24 16.12
CA ILE A 659 9.25 -7.56 16.50
C ILE A 659 10.10 -8.69 15.90
N ASN A 660 10.41 -8.59 14.62
CA ASN A 660 11.26 -9.54 13.90
C ASN A 660 12.23 -8.77 12.99
N PRO A 661 13.49 -8.61 13.38
CA PRO A 661 14.47 -7.84 12.61
C PRO A 661 14.70 -8.39 11.19
N MET A 662 14.71 -9.71 10.99
CA MET A 662 14.90 -10.32 9.67
C MET A 662 13.77 -9.96 8.70
N THR A 663 12.50 -9.98 9.15
CA THR A 663 11.37 -9.61 8.30
C THR A 663 11.35 -8.12 8.01
N LEU A 664 11.74 -7.28 8.97
CA LEU A 664 11.88 -5.83 8.76
C LEU A 664 12.97 -5.52 7.74
N ASP A 665 14.13 -6.15 7.86
CA ASP A 665 15.23 -6.01 6.89
C ASP A 665 14.77 -6.39 5.47
N GLY A 666 14.03 -7.51 5.35
CA GLY A 666 13.42 -7.90 4.08
C GLY A 666 12.39 -6.88 3.55
N GLN A 667 11.65 -6.19 4.43
CA GLN A 667 10.75 -5.11 4.01
C GLN A 667 11.52 -3.88 3.53
N THR A 668 12.60 -3.48 4.20
CA THR A 668 13.48 -2.38 3.77
C THR A 668 14.09 -2.69 2.41
N HIS A 669 14.70 -3.87 2.22
CA HIS A 669 15.30 -4.29 0.93
C HIS A 669 14.28 -4.26 -0.21
N GLY A 670 13.11 -4.89 -0.02
CA GLY A 670 12.07 -4.93 -1.03
C GLY A 670 11.43 -3.56 -1.31
N GLY A 671 11.35 -2.70 -0.30
CA GLY A 671 10.85 -1.33 -0.44
C GLY A 671 11.80 -0.44 -1.24
N VAL A 672 13.08 -0.49 -0.89
CA VAL A 672 14.14 0.25 -1.59
C VAL A 672 14.23 -0.18 -3.05
N LEU A 673 14.21 -1.49 -3.33
CA LEU A 673 14.27 -1.99 -4.71
C LEU A 673 13.12 -1.48 -5.57
N GLN A 674 11.89 -1.48 -5.04
CA GLN A 674 10.74 -0.90 -5.75
C GLN A 674 10.89 0.61 -5.97
N GLY A 675 11.45 1.35 -5.00
CA GLY A 675 11.69 2.78 -5.16
C GLY A 675 12.81 3.09 -6.15
N ILE A 676 13.88 2.29 -6.20
CA ILE A 676 14.94 2.38 -7.22
C ILE A 676 14.34 2.11 -8.60
N GLY A 677 13.52 1.06 -8.76
CA GLY A 677 12.83 0.78 -10.01
C GLY A 677 12.06 2.00 -10.54
N GLN A 678 11.28 2.65 -9.67
CA GLN A 678 10.55 3.88 -10.00
C GLN A 678 11.48 5.05 -10.33
N ALA A 679 12.66 5.10 -9.72
CA ALA A 679 13.61 6.19 -9.94
C ALA A 679 14.36 6.10 -11.28
N ILE A 680 14.66 4.89 -11.78
CA ILE A 680 15.56 4.73 -12.94
C ILE A 680 15.02 3.86 -14.09
N MET A 681 13.89 3.16 -13.91
CA MET A 681 13.42 2.13 -14.87
C MET A 681 11.93 2.22 -15.20
N GLU A 682 11.07 2.14 -14.16
CA GLU A 682 9.65 1.83 -14.31
C GLU A 682 8.86 3.04 -14.82
N ASN A 683 8.05 2.80 -15.85
CA ASN A 683 7.14 3.79 -16.39
C ASN A 683 5.98 3.11 -17.13
N CYS A 684 4.76 3.37 -16.74
CA CYS A 684 3.57 3.08 -17.55
C CYS A 684 3.48 4.15 -18.65
N ALA A 685 4.29 3.98 -19.68
CA ALA A 685 4.32 4.91 -20.82
C ALA A 685 3.12 4.70 -21.74
N TYR A 686 2.49 5.80 -22.13
CA TYR A 686 1.39 5.83 -23.08
C TYR A 686 1.77 6.64 -24.31
N ASP A 687 1.32 6.19 -25.46
CA ASP A 687 1.30 7.00 -26.66
C ASP A 687 0.23 8.08 -26.54
N THR A 688 0.62 9.33 -26.62
CA THR A 688 -0.28 10.47 -26.35
C THR A 688 -1.30 10.73 -27.46
N GLU A 689 -1.06 10.23 -28.69
CA GLU A 689 -1.98 10.40 -29.83
C GLU A 689 -3.07 9.31 -29.82
N THR A 690 -2.71 8.08 -29.42
CA THR A 690 -3.63 6.92 -29.48
C THR A 690 -4.13 6.49 -28.12
N GLY A 691 -3.45 6.91 -27.03
CA GLY A 691 -3.70 6.44 -25.66
C GLY A 691 -3.31 4.97 -25.42
N GLN A 692 -2.58 4.34 -26.33
CA GLN A 692 -2.10 2.97 -26.16
C GLN A 692 -1.00 2.91 -25.11
N MET A 693 -1.07 1.94 -24.19
CA MET A 693 0.02 1.64 -23.26
C MET A 693 1.15 0.93 -23.99
N ILE A 694 2.32 1.56 -24.05
CA ILE A 694 3.49 1.03 -24.77
C ILE A 694 4.11 -0.13 -23.99
N GLY A 695 4.21 -0.03 -22.66
CA GLY A 695 4.85 -1.00 -21.79
C GLY A 695 3.87 -1.99 -21.14
N ALA A 696 3.13 -2.79 -21.94
CA ALA A 696 2.13 -3.73 -21.43
C ALA A 696 2.67 -5.15 -21.16
N THR A 697 3.97 -5.38 -21.28
CA THR A 697 4.63 -6.68 -21.01
C THR A 697 5.96 -6.48 -20.27
N PHE A 698 6.49 -7.55 -19.68
CA PHE A 698 7.85 -7.51 -19.09
C PHE A 698 8.99 -7.35 -20.10
N MET A 699 8.70 -7.35 -21.38
CA MET A 699 9.68 -7.01 -22.42
C MET A 699 9.89 -5.49 -22.49
N ASP A 700 8.85 -4.72 -22.21
CA ASP A 700 8.80 -3.27 -22.40
C ASP A 700 8.73 -2.51 -21.06
N TYR A 701 8.08 -3.07 -20.04
CA TYR A 701 8.05 -2.54 -18.68
C TYR A 701 9.26 -3.03 -17.90
N ALA A 702 10.23 -2.16 -17.70
CA ALA A 702 11.49 -2.50 -17.06
C ALA A 702 11.33 -2.59 -15.54
N MET A 703 11.20 -3.81 -15.02
CA MET A 703 11.24 -4.06 -13.57
C MET A 703 12.67 -4.24 -13.07
N PRO A 704 12.99 -3.76 -11.84
CA PRO A 704 14.28 -4.00 -11.22
C PRO A 704 14.49 -5.49 -10.94
N ARG A 705 15.71 -5.96 -11.19
CA ARG A 705 16.16 -7.33 -10.92
C ARG A 705 17.06 -7.36 -9.70
N ALA A 706 17.40 -8.55 -9.21
CA ALA A 706 18.19 -8.73 -8.00
C ALA A 706 19.62 -8.14 -8.07
N ASP A 707 20.14 -7.90 -9.26
CA ASP A 707 21.45 -7.33 -9.53
C ASP A 707 21.48 -5.80 -9.57
N VAL A 708 20.32 -5.13 -9.47
CA VAL A 708 20.24 -3.65 -9.47
C VAL A 708 20.88 -3.03 -8.23
N VAL A 709 20.81 -3.73 -7.08
CA VAL A 709 21.44 -3.29 -5.83
C VAL A 709 22.27 -4.43 -5.27
N PRO A 710 23.61 -4.31 -5.23
CA PRO A 710 24.49 -5.40 -4.85
C PRO A 710 24.44 -5.74 -3.36
N SER A 711 24.26 -4.75 -2.47
CA SER A 711 24.18 -4.93 -1.02
C SER A 711 23.48 -3.76 -0.34
N TYR A 712 23.02 -4.01 0.89
CA TYR A 712 22.44 -3.00 1.77
C TYR A 712 23.18 -2.96 3.10
N ARG A 713 23.40 -1.78 3.63
CA ARG A 713 23.76 -1.56 5.03
C ARG A 713 22.54 -1.03 5.76
N THR A 714 21.98 -1.82 6.65
CA THR A 714 20.76 -1.48 7.38
C THR A 714 21.04 -1.28 8.86
N LYS A 715 20.32 -0.36 9.49
CA LYS A 715 20.34 -0.13 10.94
C LYS A 715 18.94 0.25 11.39
N LEU A 716 18.44 -0.46 12.42
CA LEU A 716 17.20 -0.10 13.07
C LEU A 716 17.49 0.83 14.26
N LEU A 717 16.68 1.88 14.36
CA LEU A 717 16.49 2.65 15.58
C LEU A 717 15.16 2.20 16.20
N GLU A 718 15.14 2.09 17.50
CA GLU A 718 13.98 1.59 18.23
C GLU A 718 13.49 2.64 19.24
N VAL A 719 13.04 3.80 18.74
CA VAL A 719 12.41 4.84 19.55
C VAL A 719 10.92 4.54 19.68
N PRO A 720 10.41 4.07 20.81
CA PRO A 720 9.05 3.56 20.88
C PRO A 720 8.01 4.66 20.71
N SER A 721 6.89 4.32 20.03
CA SER A 721 5.70 5.17 20.02
C SER A 721 4.98 5.09 21.36
N PRO A 722 4.59 6.20 21.96
CA PRO A 722 3.81 6.19 23.21
C PRO A 722 2.35 5.76 23.01
N SER A 723 1.90 5.64 21.78
CA SER A 723 0.48 5.46 21.42
C SER A 723 0.04 4.00 21.30
N ASN A 724 0.92 3.02 21.49
CA ASN A 724 0.53 1.61 21.52
C ASN A 724 1.38 0.80 22.51
N PRO A 725 0.87 -0.36 23.00
CA PRO A 725 1.48 -1.08 24.15
C PRO A 725 2.93 -1.51 23.94
N LEU A 726 3.31 -1.81 22.70
CA LEU A 726 4.66 -2.29 22.38
C LEU A 726 5.55 -1.21 21.75
N GLY A 727 5.04 0.02 21.55
CA GLY A 727 5.82 1.10 20.97
C GLY A 727 6.14 0.93 19.49
N ILE A 728 5.35 0.15 18.75
CA ILE A 728 5.57 -0.18 17.32
C ILE A 728 5.26 1.02 16.43
N LYS A 729 6.08 1.23 15.40
CA LYS A 729 5.88 2.18 14.30
C LYS A 729 5.82 1.42 12.95
N PRO A 730 5.34 2.06 11.85
CA PRO A 730 5.37 1.43 10.54
C PRO A 730 6.82 1.18 10.07
N GLY A 731 7.07 0.00 9.49
CA GLY A 731 8.40 -0.39 9.00
C GLY A 731 8.37 -1.08 7.62
N SER A 732 7.23 -1.02 6.90
CA SER A 732 7.06 -1.78 5.66
C SER A 732 7.12 -0.93 4.39
N GLU A 733 7.00 0.40 4.50
CA GLU A 733 6.84 1.29 3.34
C GLU A 733 7.98 2.30 3.19
N GLY A 734 8.78 2.55 4.26
CA GLY A 734 9.82 3.58 4.31
C GLY A 734 10.85 3.50 3.19
N GLY A 735 11.34 2.31 2.86
CA GLY A 735 12.27 2.12 1.75
C GLY A 735 11.76 2.64 0.41
N THR A 736 10.46 2.42 0.12
CA THR A 736 9.83 2.93 -1.11
C THR A 736 9.58 4.44 -1.03
N ALA A 737 9.30 4.97 0.16
CA ALA A 737 9.06 6.40 0.36
C ALA A 737 10.28 7.24 0.04
N VAL A 738 11.47 6.78 0.42
CA VAL A 738 12.71 7.57 0.36
C VAL A 738 13.57 7.30 -0.88
N ALA A 739 13.47 6.10 -1.48
CA ALA A 739 14.42 5.70 -2.52
C ALA A 739 14.40 6.61 -3.76
N PRO A 740 13.27 7.08 -4.29
CA PRO A 740 13.27 8.02 -5.41
C PRO A 740 14.05 9.30 -5.11
N ALA A 741 13.93 9.82 -3.89
CA ALA A 741 14.65 11.02 -3.45
C ALA A 741 16.16 10.79 -3.34
N ALA A 742 16.58 9.73 -2.65
CA ALA A 742 17.98 9.41 -2.46
C ALA A 742 18.70 9.14 -3.78
N VAL A 743 18.06 8.40 -4.70
CA VAL A 743 18.61 8.13 -6.05
C VAL A 743 18.70 9.41 -6.87
N ALA A 744 17.64 10.23 -6.89
CA ALA A 744 17.65 11.49 -7.63
C ALA A 744 18.73 12.45 -7.12
N ASN A 745 18.91 12.53 -5.79
CA ASN A 745 19.95 13.35 -5.18
C ASN A 745 21.36 12.85 -5.56
N ALA A 746 21.56 11.52 -5.62
CA ALA A 746 22.83 10.94 -6.06
C ALA A 746 23.11 11.19 -7.54
N ILE A 747 22.11 11.07 -8.40
CA ILE A 747 22.23 11.36 -9.84
C ILE A 747 22.55 12.85 -10.06
N VAL A 748 21.82 13.75 -9.41
CA VAL A 748 22.05 15.19 -9.57
C VAL A 748 23.42 15.59 -9.01
N ASP A 749 23.93 14.92 -7.99
CA ASP A 749 25.29 15.14 -7.47
C ASP A 749 26.38 14.89 -8.54
N VAL A 750 26.17 13.92 -9.43
CA VAL A 750 26.99 13.74 -10.66
C VAL A 750 26.71 14.84 -11.68
N LEU A 751 25.43 15.07 -11.97
CA LEU A 751 25.02 15.92 -13.08
C LEU A 751 25.28 17.42 -12.85
N ARG A 752 25.59 17.84 -11.61
CA ARG A 752 26.00 19.23 -11.30
C ARG A 752 27.21 19.69 -12.08
N GLU A 753 28.16 18.79 -12.36
CA GLU A 753 29.33 19.09 -13.19
C GLU A 753 28.96 19.50 -14.62
N PHE A 754 27.76 19.11 -15.08
CA PHE A 754 27.19 19.45 -16.38
C PHE A 754 26.18 20.60 -16.30
N GLY A 755 26.04 21.26 -15.13
CA GLY A 755 25.11 22.38 -14.92
C GLY A 755 23.65 21.97 -14.68
N VAL A 756 23.37 20.69 -14.48
CA VAL A 756 22.02 20.16 -14.23
C VAL A 756 21.67 20.28 -12.75
N LYS A 757 20.55 20.92 -12.45
CA LYS A 757 20.08 21.17 -11.07
C LYS A 757 18.98 20.17 -10.62
N HIS A 758 18.30 19.56 -11.57
CA HIS A 758 17.21 18.62 -11.32
C HIS A 758 17.09 17.62 -12.48
N ILE A 759 16.58 16.44 -12.22
CA ILE A 759 16.26 15.45 -13.24
C ILE A 759 14.91 14.82 -12.92
N GLU A 760 14.06 14.70 -13.94
CA GLU A 760 12.78 14.02 -13.83
C GLU A 760 12.94 12.49 -13.78
N LEU A 761 12.09 11.82 -13.02
CA LEU A 761 12.09 10.36 -12.90
C LEU A 761 11.05 9.72 -13.85
N PRO A 762 11.31 8.49 -14.35
CA PRO A 762 12.54 7.73 -14.16
C PRO A 762 13.73 8.36 -14.89
N ALA A 763 14.85 8.45 -14.20
CA ALA A 763 16.11 8.90 -14.78
C ALA A 763 16.75 7.76 -15.62
N THR A 764 16.14 7.50 -16.78
CA THR A 764 16.62 6.46 -17.71
C THR A 764 18.02 6.78 -18.26
N PRO A 765 18.77 5.80 -18.74
CA PRO A 765 20.07 6.02 -19.38
C PRO A 765 20.03 7.11 -20.46
N GLU A 766 19.02 7.11 -21.30
CA GLU A 766 18.83 8.13 -22.33
C GLU A 766 18.63 9.53 -21.73
N ARG A 767 17.79 9.68 -20.69
CA ARG A 767 17.54 10.96 -20.03
C ARG A 767 18.81 11.51 -19.37
N ILE A 768 19.58 10.65 -18.68
CA ILE A 768 20.87 11.01 -18.08
C ILE A 768 21.86 11.42 -19.16
N TRP A 769 21.99 10.64 -20.24
CA TRP A 769 22.88 10.92 -21.35
C TRP A 769 22.59 12.26 -22.04
N ARG A 770 21.28 12.56 -22.24
CA ARG A 770 20.84 13.86 -22.79
C ARG A 770 21.16 15.02 -21.84
N ALA A 771 20.88 14.85 -20.55
CA ALA A 771 21.15 15.87 -19.53
C ALA A 771 22.63 16.25 -19.46
N MET A 772 23.56 15.28 -19.53
CA MET A 772 25.01 15.53 -19.58
C MET A 772 25.44 16.30 -20.83
N ARG A 773 24.64 16.33 -21.89
CA ARG A 773 24.96 16.99 -23.17
C ARG A 773 24.15 18.27 -23.41
N GLY A 774 23.40 18.74 -22.40
CA GLY A 774 22.59 19.94 -22.50
C GLY A 774 21.45 19.81 -23.51
N LYS A 775 20.89 18.61 -23.71
CA LYS A 775 19.86 18.31 -24.70
C LYS A 775 18.54 17.93 -24.04
#